data_329db097c9d0ec35b3151d4ca9e16ca2
#
_entry.id   329db097c9d0ec35b3151d4ca9e16ca2
#
_cell.length_a   1.000
_cell.length_b   1.000
_cell.length_c   1.000
_cell.angle_alpha   90.00
_cell.angle_beta   90.00
_cell.angle_gamma   90.00
#
_symmetry.space_group_name_H-M   'P 1'
#
loop_
_entity.id
_entity.type
_entity.pdbx_description
1 polymer ?
#
loop_
_entity_poly.entity_id
_entity_poly.type
_entity_poly.pdbx_seq_one_letter_code
_entity_poly.pdbx_strand_id
1 'polypeptide(L)'
;MANISETSINRPVLSTVMMLVILLFGFIVYRFLGVREFPSVDQPIISVNVSYPGANADVIMNQITEPLEQNINGIPGIRSLSSVSSQGSSRITVEFELSVDMETAANDVRDKVSRAQRYLPRDCDPPTVSKADADASPIMQIAIRSNKRSLMELSEIAELTVKERLQTIENVSGVDIWGQKRYSMRLWLDPIKMAGYGVTPMDVKNAVDNENVELPSGSIEGNTISLSIRTLGLMHTAKEFNDLIIKEDNNNIVRFSDIGRAEVAPEDLRSLLKKNGEPMVMTVIIPQPGANHIEIADEAYKRIEQLQKDLPEDVTIEMMYDNTRFIRASISEVQQTIYEAFLLVVLIIFLFLRDWRVTLVPVVVIPVSLVGAFFVMYISGFSINVLTMLAVVLSVGLVVDDAIVVAENIYVRIEQGMSPKEAGIEGSKEIFFAVVSTTITLISVFLPIVFMEGMTGRLFKEFSIVIAGSVAISSFVALTFTPMLATKLLKRREKKNWFYRKTEPFFEGLNTIYAKSLNAFLNHKIWSIPIVILLFGSIGYFWKNIRSELSPLEDRSMISVNMRGPEGATFEFIRDYADRIEQIADSIAPEKQSIMTRSWEGGGSLNLILSDIKERERSQMEIAETLSKEVRKETLARAFVQQQSTFGGRRGGMPIQYVLQAPTLDKLQEFLPTFMQKVNESPVFQMADVNLRFTKPEARIEIDRDKASLLGVSTRNIAQTLQYALSGQRMGYFYMNGKQYQILGEINRQQRNTPVDLKSIYVRSNNGEMIQLDNLVKVTENVAPPQLYRYNRFVSATVSSGLNKGYTIGDGLDEMDRIASEVLDGSFRTALSGESKEFRESSSSLMFAMILALLMIYLVLAAQFESFKDPLVVMFTVPLAIAGALMFMSYSGITMNIFSQIGIIMLIGLVAKNGILIVEFANQRQESGLSLPEAIRSSATQRLRPILMTSVSTILGLVPLVYATGEGAQGRIAMGVAVVGGMLVSTFLTLFIVPAMYSFISTNRKKNITE
;
A
#
# COMPACT_ATOMS: atom_id res chain seq x y z
N MET A 1 -19.60 -48.76 1.66
CA MET A 1 -20.24 -47.41 1.71
C MET A 1 -20.42 -46.94 0.27
N ALA A 2 -21.59 -46.46 -0.10
CA ALA A 2 -21.77 -45.90 -1.46
C ALA A 2 -20.86 -44.69 -1.61
N ASN A 3 -20.03 -44.68 -2.65
CA ASN A 3 -19.13 -43.57 -2.90
C ASN A 3 -19.94 -42.32 -3.30
N ILE A 4 -19.53 -41.13 -2.95
CA ILE A 4 -20.26 -39.89 -3.24
C ILE A 4 -20.60 -39.74 -4.74
N SER A 5 -19.70 -40.20 -5.60
CA SER A 5 -19.87 -40.26 -7.06
C SER A 5 -21.01 -41.21 -7.47
N GLU A 6 -21.07 -42.37 -6.86
CA GLU A 6 -22.11 -43.37 -7.12
C GLU A 6 -23.51 -42.84 -6.70
N THR A 7 -23.57 -42.17 -5.53
CA THR A 7 -24.79 -41.54 -5.07
C THR A 7 -25.24 -40.44 -6.03
N SER A 8 -24.31 -39.63 -6.55
CA SER A 8 -24.58 -38.55 -7.51
C SER A 8 -25.05 -39.06 -8.86
N ILE A 9 -24.52 -40.19 -9.37
CA ILE A 9 -24.94 -40.83 -10.61
C ILE A 9 -26.37 -41.39 -10.44
N ASN A 10 -26.66 -42.00 -9.31
CA ASN A 10 -27.98 -42.58 -9.03
C ASN A 10 -29.05 -41.56 -8.71
N ARG A 11 -28.66 -40.32 -8.26
CA ARG A 11 -29.56 -39.20 -7.92
C ARG A 11 -29.21 -37.94 -8.69
N PRO A 12 -29.43 -37.88 -9.99
CA PRO A 12 -28.95 -36.78 -10.85
C PRO A 12 -29.59 -35.43 -10.48
N VAL A 13 -30.85 -35.42 -10.01
CA VAL A 13 -31.52 -34.21 -9.57
C VAL A 13 -30.81 -33.61 -8.36
N LEU A 14 -30.44 -34.45 -7.39
CA LEU A 14 -29.70 -34.00 -6.22
C LEU A 14 -28.39 -33.31 -6.62
N SER A 15 -27.58 -33.92 -7.51
CA SER A 15 -26.33 -33.34 -7.99
C SER A 15 -26.55 -32.00 -8.71
N THR A 16 -27.58 -31.91 -9.54
CA THR A 16 -27.91 -30.68 -10.25
C THR A 16 -28.36 -29.56 -9.27
N VAL A 17 -29.18 -29.90 -8.29
CA VAL A 17 -29.64 -28.93 -7.26
C VAL A 17 -28.45 -28.43 -6.46
N MET A 18 -27.52 -29.29 -6.05
CA MET A 18 -26.32 -28.86 -5.33
C MET A 18 -25.49 -27.84 -6.13
N MET A 19 -25.32 -28.06 -7.45
CA MET A 19 -24.62 -27.10 -8.32
C MET A 19 -25.38 -25.77 -8.44
N LEU A 20 -26.70 -25.84 -8.63
CA LEU A 20 -27.53 -24.64 -8.69
C LEU A 20 -27.51 -23.84 -7.40
N VAL A 21 -27.44 -24.51 -6.26
CA VAL A 21 -27.31 -23.86 -4.95
C VAL A 21 -25.97 -23.11 -4.85
N ILE A 22 -24.86 -23.73 -5.26
CA ILE A 22 -23.54 -23.07 -5.27
C ILE A 22 -23.58 -21.81 -6.16
N LEU A 23 -24.13 -21.95 -7.37
CA LEU A 23 -24.26 -20.82 -8.29
C LEU A 23 -25.14 -19.69 -7.71
N LEU A 24 -26.30 -20.07 -7.16
CA LEU A 24 -27.26 -19.11 -6.59
C LEU A 24 -26.61 -18.30 -5.46
N PHE A 25 -26.01 -19.00 -4.49
CA PHE A 25 -25.34 -18.32 -3.38
C PHE A 25 -24.16 -17.47 -3.85
N GLY A 26 -23.34 -17.95 -4.76
CA GLY A 26 -22.22 -17.18 -5.30
C GLY A 26 -22.69 -15.89 -6.01
N PHE A 27 -23.76 -15.94 -6.81
CA PHE A 27 -24.33 -14.75 -7.47
C PHE A 27 -24.97 -13.76 -6.50
N ILE A 28 -25.70 -14.26 -5.49
CA ILE A 28 -26.32 -13.40 -4.48
C ILE A 28 -25.22 -12.65 -3.72
N VAL A 29 -24.24 -13.38 -3.27
CA VAL A 29 -23.16 -12.86 -2.40
C VAL A 29 -22.24 -11.89 -3.15
N TYR A 30 -22.03 -12.08 -4.46
CA TYR A 30 -21.22 -11.18 -5.29
C TYR A 30 -21.63 -9.70 -5.14
N ARG A 31 -22.95 -9.43 -4.94
CA ARG A 31 -23.48 -8.08 -4.76
C ARG A 31 -23.17 -7.46 -3.39
N PHE A 32 -22.82 -8.29 -2.40
CA PHE A 32 -22.52 -7.84 -1.04
C PHE A 32 -21.02 -7.73 -0.75
N LEU A 33 -20.17 -8.13 -1.70
CA LEU A 33 -18.73 -8.00 -1.56
C LEU A 33 -18.29 -6.56 -1.85
N GLY A 34 -17.60 -5.95 -0.89
CA GLY A 34 -16.95 -4.65 -1.09
C GLY A 34 -15.88 -4.72 -2.18
N VAL A 35 -15.72 -3.63 -2.93
CA VAL A 35 -14.73 -3.53 -4.01
C VAL A 35 -13.66 -2.53 -3.64
N ARG A 36 -12.39 -2.98 -3.67
CA ARG A 36 -11.20 -2.20 -3.30
C ARG A 36 -10.03 -2.48 -4.23
N GLU A 37 -8.95 -1.72 -4.09
CA GLU A 37 -7.72 -1.99 -4.84
C GLU A 37 -6.99 -3.24 -4.32
N PHE A 38 -6.72 -3.28 -3.00
CA PHE A 38 -6.05 -4.37 -2.30
C PHE A 38 -6.83 -4.81 -1.06
N PRO A 39 -6.52 -5.99 -0.51
CA PRO A 39 -7.00 -6.38 0.82
C PRO A 39 -6.71 -5.31 1.86
N SER A 40 -7.58 -5.21 2.88
CA SER A 40 -7.33 -4.30 4.01
C SER A 40 -6.07 -4.75 4.76
N VAL A 41 -5.03 -3.95 4.66
CA VAL A 41 -3.77 -4.13 5.39
C VAL A 41 -3.69 -3.02 6.43
N ASP A 42 -4.65 -2.98 7.34
CA ASP A 42 -4.68 -1.99 8.40
C ASP A 42 -3.52 -2.25 9.35
N GLN A 43 -2.43 -1.50 9.14
CA GLN A 43 -1.40 -1.41 10.17
C GLN A 43 -1.96 -0.58 11.31
N PRO A 44 -2.00 -1.12 12.54
CA PRO A 44 -2.43 -0.36 13.68
C PRO A 44 -1.42 0.76 13.97
N ILE A 45 -1.69 1.93 13.43
CA ILE A 45 -0.85 3.11 13.60
C ILE A 45 -1.65 4.17 14.32
N ILE A 46 -1.07 4.67 15.41
CA ILE A 46 -1.65 5.75 16.19
C ILE A 46 -0.72 6.93 16.15
N SER A 47 -1.27 8.09 15.79
CA SER A 47 -0.54 9.35 15.79
C SER A 47 -0.96 10.21 16.98
N VAL A 48 0.04 10.71 17.70
CA VAL A 48 -0.14 11.69 18.78
C VAL A 48 0.47 13.00 18.32
N ASN A 49 -0.36 14.03 18.21
CA ASN A 49 0.07 15.36 17.78
C ASN A 49 -0.12 16.37 18.90
N VAL A 50 0.87 17.22 19.09
CA VAL A 50 0.84 18.33 20.07
C VAL A 50 1.32 19.59 19.37
N SER A 51 0.60 20.69 19.58
CA SER A 51 0.98 22.02 19.10
C SER A 51 1.48 22.87 20.27
N TYR A 52 2.63 23.50 20.09
CA TYR A 52 3.19 24.47 21.01
C TYR A 52 3.82 25.63 20.22
N PRO A 53 3.00 26.57 19.74
CA PRO A 53 3.45 27.62 18.84
C PRO A 53 4.62 28.43 19.43
N GLY A 54 5.60 28.76 18.58
CA GLY A 54 6.78 29.50 18.94
C GLY A 54 7.94 28.74 19.57
N ALA A 55 7.73 27.48 20.01
CA ALA A 55 8.81 26.66 20.57
C ALA A 55 9.69 26.10 19.44
N ASN A 56 11.02 26.08 19.64
CA ASN A 56 11.96 25.46 18.72
C ASN A 56 11.94 23.93 18.84
N ALA A 57 12.62 23.24 17.92
CA ALA A 57 12.62 21.78 17.85
C ALA A 57 13.19 21.12 19.11
N ASP A 58 14.24 21.71 19.74
CA ASP A 58 14.84 21.18 20.96
C ASP A 58 13.90 21.25 22.17
N VAL A 59 13.20 22.38 22.32
CA VAL A 59 12.18 22.54 23.38
C VAL A 59 11.03 21.55 23.17
N ILE A 60 10.55 21.39 21.94
CA ILE A 60 9.52 20.42 21.60
C ILE A 60 9.99 19.01 21.93
N MET A 61 11.22 18.65 21.53
CA MET A 61 11.78 17.32 21.79
C MET A 61 11.85 17.02 23.29
N ASN A 62 12.44 17.95 24.07
CA ASN A 62 12.75 17.71 25.49
C ASN A 62 11.52 17.83 26.39
N GLN A 63 10.63 18.80 26.13
CA GLN A 63 9.50 19.10 27.01
C GLN A 63 8.18 18.41 26.62
N ILE A 64 8.04 17.96 25.36
CA ILE A 64 6.81 17.37 24.88
C ILE A 64 7.03 15.97 24.36
N THR A 65 7.93 15.78 23.39
CA THR A 65 8.08 14.50 22.69
C THR A 65 8.62 13.42 23.63
N GLU A 66 9.70 13.70 24.34
CA GLU A 66 10.35 12.71 25.21
C GLU A 66 9.46 12.28 26.39
N PRO A 67 8.78 13.16 27.13
CA PRO A 67 7.84 12.76 28.17
C PRO A 67 6.67 11.91 27.65
N LEU A 68 6.14 12.20 26.46
CA LEU A 68 5.11 11.41 25.82
C LEU A 68 5.63 10.02 25.40
N GLU A 69 6.78 9.96 24.74
CA GLU A 69 7.41 8.68 24.33
C GLU A 69 7.68 7.77 25.53
N GLN A 70 8.17 8.33 26.65
CA GLN A 70 8.45 7.57 27.87
C GLN A 70 7.20 6.90 28.41
N ASN A 71 6.06 7.59 28.39
CA ASN A 71 4.80 7.04 28.86
C ASN A 71 4.18 6.02 27.88
N ILE A 72 4.28 6.29 26.58
CA ILE A 72 3.70 5.44 25.52
C ILE A 72 4.47 4.13 25.38
N ASN A 73 5.80 4.14 25.50
CA ASN A 73 6.66 2.98 25.26
C ASN A 73 6.36 1.74 26.13
N GLY A 74 5.61 1.89 27.21
CA GLY A 74 5.20 0.78 28.06
C GLY A 74 3.93 0.04 27.60
N ILE A 75 3.41 0.31 26.40
CA ILE A 75 2.23 -0.38 25.86
C ILE A 75 2.69 -1.66 25.15
N PRO A 76 2.06 -2.82 25.42
CA PRO A 76 2.39 -4.08 24.76
C PRO A 76 2.08 -4.02 23.25
N GLY A 77 2.85 -4.75 22.45
CA GLY A 77 2.61 -4.90 21.01
C GLY A 77 3.06 -3.71 20.17
N ILE A 78 3.83 -2.77 20.71
CA ILE A 78 4.46 -1.70 19.91
C ILE A 78 5.57 -2.32 19.05
N ARG A 79 5.43 -2.18 17.72
CA ARG A 79 6.43 -2.60 16.72
C ARG A 79 7.50 -1.54 16.50
N SER A 80 7.07 -0.26 16.42
CA SER A 80 8.01 0.88 16.33
C SER A 80 7.39 2.16 16.86
N LEU A 81 8.24 3.01 17.41
CA LEU A 81 7.90 4.33 17.90
C LEU A 81 8.78 5.35 17.19
N SER A 82 8.21 6.20 16.37
CA SER A 82 8.92 7.26 15.67
C SER A 82 8.34 8.63 16.01
N SER A 83 9.19 9.62 16.15
CA SER A 83 8.75 10.97 16.44
C SER A 83 9.49 12.03 15.64
N VAL A 84 8.80 13.12 15.39
CA VAL A 84 9.31 14.31 14.73
C VAL A 84 8.98 15.51 15.60
N SER A 85 10.02 16.19 16.06
CA SER A 85 9.92 17.46 16.79
C SER A 85 10.31 18.59 15.85
N SER A 86 9.36 19.42 15.50
CA SER A 86 9.51 20.58 14.61
C SER A 86 9.29 21.88 15.40
N GLN A 87 9.60 23.00 14.80
CA GLN A 87 9.21 24.29 15.37
C GLN A 87 7.68 24.34 15.57
N GLY A 88 7.24 24.52 16.79
CA GLY A 88 5.84 24.66 17.19
C GLY A 88 5.02 23.36 17.22
N SER A 89 5.59 22.18 16.92
CA SER A 89 4.79 20.95 16.92
C SER A 89 5.60 19.68 17.18
N SER A 90 4.96 18.72 17.86
CA SER A 90 5.42 17.35 18.03
C SER A 90 4.45 16.40 17.37
N ARG A 91 4.98 15.44 16.63
CA ARG A 91 4.23 14.30 16.11
C ARG A 91 4.90 13.01 16.51
N ILE A 92 4.18 12.15 17.21
CA ILE A 92 4.64 10.80 17.59
C ILE A 92 3.78 9.79 16.83
N THR A 93 4.42 8.88 16.16
CA THR A 93 3.77 7.78 15.42
C THR A 93 4.10 6.48 16.12
N VAL A 94 3.08 5.80 16.59
CA VAL A 94 3.17 4.50 17.26
C VAL A 94 2.65 3.44 16.29
N GLU A 95 3.51 2.57 15.85
CA GLU A 95 3.17 1.44 15.01
C GLU A 95 3.07 0.19 15.87
N PHE A 96 1.95 -0.50 15.82
CA PHE A 96 1.72 -1.73 16.56
C PHE A 96 1.88 -2.96 15.66
N GLU A 97 2.04 -4.12 16.29
CA GLU A 97 1.97 -5.40 15.59
C GLU A 97 0.58 -5.60 14.98
N LEU A 98 0.54 -6.28 13.84
CA LEU A 98 -0.71 -6.50 13.10
C LEU A 98 -1.74 -7.35 13.86
N SER A 99 -1.32 -8.07 14.90
CA SER A 99 -2.18 -8.85 15.79
C SER A 99 -2.94 -8.01 16.81
N VAL A 100 -2.51 -6.75 17.03
CA VAL A 100 -3.10 -5.87 18.04
C VAL A 100 -4.38 -5.24 17.52
N ASP A 101 -5.43 -5.26 18.35
CA ASP A 101 -6.68 -4.58 18.04
C ASP A 101 -6.51 -3.05 18.11
N MET A 102 -6.90 -2.36 17.02
CA MET A 102 -6.73 -0.92 16.87
C MET A 102 -7.47 -0.11 17.94
N GLU A 103 -8.65 -0.57 18.37
CA GLU A 103 -9.45 0.14 19.40
C GLU A 103 -8.77 0.07 20.75
N THR A 104 -8.31 -1.12 21.12
CA THR A 104 -7.57 -1.34 22.35
C THR A 104 -6.29 -0.52 22.38
N ALA A 105 -5.51 -0.56 21.29
CA ALA A 105 -4.27 0.21 21.16
C ALA A 105 -4.53 1.72 21.28
N ALA A 106 -5.58 2.23 20.63
CA ALA A 106 -5.92 3.66 20.68
C ALA A 106 -6.33 4.11 22.08
N ASN A 107 -7.07 3.28 22.81
CA ASN A 107 -7.45 3.55 24.18
C ASN A 107 -6.23 3.54 25.12
N ASP A 108 -5.35 2.56 24.97
CA ASP A 108 -4.11 2.48 25.74
C ASP A 108 -3.22 3.70 25.52
N VAL A 109 -3.07 4.14 24.25
CA VAL A 109 -2.31 5.36 23.94
C VAL A 109 -2.96 6.60 24.54
N ARG A 110 -4.31 6.76 24.47
CA ARG A 110 -5.02 7.88 25.10
C ARG A 110 -4.80 7.92 26.61
N ASP A 111 -4.88 6.79 27.27
CA ASP A 111 -4.64 6.69 28.70
C ASP A 111 -3.22 7.10 29.09
N LYS A 112 -2.22 6.62 28.33
CA LYS A 112 -0.82 6.98 28.57
C LYS A 112 -0.54 8.45 28.30
N VAL A 113 -1.10 9.00 27.21
CA VAL A 113 -0.99 10.42 26.85
C VAL A 113 -1.67 11.30 27.90
N SER A 114 -2.85 10.92 28.37
CA SER A 114 -3.56 11.64 29.45
C SER A 114 -2.73 11.69 30.74
N ARG A 115 -2.07 10.59 31.10
CA ARG A 115 -1.14 10.57 32.26
C ARG A 115 0.08 11.45 32.05
N ALA A 116 0.59 11.52 30.83
CA ALA A 116 1.75 12.33 30.50
C ALA A 116 1.44 13.83 30.47
N GLN A 117 0.18 14.24 30.25
CA GLN A 117 -0.24 15.63 30.12
C GLN A 117 0.16 16.51 31.31
N ARG A 118 0.23 15.95 32.52
CA ARG A 118 0.66 16.68 33.72
C ARG A 118 2.14 17.13 33.68
N TYR A 119 2.95 16.53 32.84
CA TYR A 119 4.37 16.87 32.69
C TYR A 119 4.61 17.84 31.54
N LEU A 120 3.59 18.13 30.74
CA LEU A 120 3.69 19.04 29.60
C LEU A 120 3.59 20.51 30.05
N PRO A 121 4.17 21.45 29.30
CA PRO A 121 3.99 22.87 29.53
C PRO A 121 2.51 23.25 29.52
N ARG A 122 2.09 24.18 30.42
CA ARG A 122 0.67 24.61 30.54
C ARG A 122 0.16 25.35 29.31
N ASP A 123 1.06 25.98 28.56
CA ASP A 123 0.76 26.84 27.42
C ASP A 123 0.73 26.05 26.09
N CYS A 124 0.99 24.72 26.10
CA CYS A 124 0.83 23.90 24.93
C CYS A 124 -0.63 23.46 24.72
N ASP A 125 -1.03 23.28 23.47
CA ASP A 125 -2.33 22.72 23.18
C ASP A 125 -2.42 21.24 23.67
N PRO A 126 -3.59 20.77 24.10
CA PRO A 126 -3.78 19.40 24.54
C PRO A 126 -3.38 18.40 23.44
N PRO A 127 -2.69 17.28 23.80
CA PRO A 127 -2.34 16.25 22.83
C PRO A 127 -3.59 15.67 22.17
N THR A 128 -3.55 15.54 20.85
CA THR A 128 -4.59 14.86 20.07
C THR A 128 -4.10 13.48 19.67
N VAL A 129 -4.90 12.44 19.97
CA VAL A 129 -4.62 11.05 19.60
C VAL A 129 -5.56 10.66 18.48
N SER A 130 -5.01 10.35 17.32
CA SER A 130 -5.75 9.94 16.15
C SER A 130 -5.27 8.57 15.66
N LYS A 131 -6.20 7.72 15.26
CA LYS A 131 -5.89 6.50 14.53
C LYS A 131 -5.43 6.91 13.13
N ALA A 132 -4.27 6.44 12.72
CA ALA A 132 -3.85 6.57 11.33
C ALA A 132 -4.32 5.31 10.60
N ASP A 133 -5.46 5.42 9.99
CA ASP A 133 -6.00 4.35 9.17
C ASP A 133 -5.22 4.31 7.84
N ALA A 134 -4.74 3.14 7.48
CA ALA A 134 -4.07 2.93 6.20
C ALA A 134 -5.07 3.12 5.02
N ASP A 135 -6.34 2.82 5.25
CA ASP A 135 -7.42 3.06 4.30
C ASP A 135 -7.92 4.51 4.30
N ALA A 136 -7.50 5.35 5.25
CA ALA A 136 -7.83 6.77 5.30
C ALA A 136 -7.16 7.62 4.20
N SER A 137 -6.58 7.00 3.19
CA SER A 137 -6.11 7.73 2.01
C SER A 137 -7.30 8.25 1.21
N PRO A 138 -7.28 9.53 0.81
CA PRO A 138 -8.35 10.08 -0.03
C PRO A 138 -8.53 9.28 -1.31
N ILE A 139 -9.77 8.85 -1.57
CA ILE A 139 -10.10 8.13 -2.82
C ILE A 139 -10.46 9.08 -3.94
N MET A 140 -10.96 10.26 -3.61
CA MET A 140 -11.33 11.30 -4.59
C MET A 140 -10.82 12.66 -4.14
N GLN A 141 -10.35 13.45 -5.09
CA GLN A 141 -9.84 14.80 -4.90
C GLN A 141 -10.58 15.73 -5.85
N ILE A 142 -11.26 16.72 -5.29
CA ILE A 142 -12.21 17.59 -6.00
C ILE A 142 -11.73 19.02 -5.86
N ALA A 143 -11.35 19.65 -6.98
CA ALA A 143 -10.92 21.04 -7.02
C ALA A 143 -12.11 21.98 -7.05
N ILE A 144 -12.03 23.05 -6.26
CA ILE A 144 -13.01 24.16 -6.20
C ILE A 144 -12.28 25.44 -6.60
N ARG A 145 -12.75 26.09 -7.65
CA ARG A 145 -12.09 27.27 -8.22
C ARG A 145 -13.10 28.36 -8.58
N SER A 146 -12.63 29.60 -8.55
CA SER A 146 -13.33 30.77 -9.10
C SER A 146 -12.29 31.82 -9.52
N ASN A 147 -12.57 32.52 -10.59
CA ASN A 147 -11.75 33.64 -11.04
C ASN A 147 -12.15 35.00 -10.40
N LYS A 148 -13.22 35.00 -9.59
CA LYS A 148 -13.77 36.23 -8.99
C LYS A 148 -13.65 36.26 -7.49
N ARG A 149 -13.50 35.08 -6.83
CA ARG A 149 -13.55 34.95 -5.37
C ARG A 149 -12.17 34.73 -4.80
N SER A 150 -11.96 35.24 -3.59
CA SER A 150 -10.75 34.96 -2.82
C SER A 150 -10.70 33.51 -2.36
N LEU A 151 -9.49 33.02 -2.05
CA LEU A 151 -9.33 31.66 -1.49
C LEU A 151 -10.05 31.49 -0.14
N MET A 152 -10.26 32.57 0.62
CA MET A 152 -11.01 32.54 1.89
C MET A 152 -12.50 32.28 1.62
N GLU A 153 -13.10 32.97 0.67
CA GLU A 153 -14.50 32.74 0.27
C GLU A 153 -14.69 31.34 -0.34
N LEU A 154 -13.75 30.89 -1.16
CA LEU A 154 -13.77 29.51 -1.69
C LEU A 154 -13.65 28.46 -0.58
N SER A 155 -12.84 28.74 0.44
CA SER A 155 -12.70 27.86 1.61
C SER A 155 -13.98 27.81 2.43
N GLU A 156 -14.69 28.92 2.57
CA GLU A 156 -15.98 28.98 3.25
C GLU A 156 -17.05 28.17 2.48
N ILE A 157 -17.13 28.32 1.14
CA ILE A 157 -18.00 27.52 0.28
C ILE A 157 -17.66 26.04 0.39
N ALA A 158 -16.36 25.70 0.33
CA ALA A 158 -15.91 24.32 0.48
C ALA A 158 -16.31 23.72 1.84
N GLU A 159 -16.22 24.49 2.92
CA GLU A 159 -16.54 24.04 4.27
C GLU A 159 -18.05 23.94 4.52
N LEU A 160 -18.82 24.98 4.12
CA LEU A 160 -20.24 25.08 4.46
C LEU A 160 -21.15 24.32 3.49
N THR A 161 -20.74 24.21 2.23
CA THR A 161 -21.62 23.65 1.18
C THR A 161 -21.12 22.33 0.67
N VAL A 162 -19.86 22.27 0.25
CA VAL A 162 -19.34 21.06 -0.42
C VAL A 162 -19.06 19.96 0.58
N LYS A 163 -18.31 20.26 1.63
CA LYS A 163 -17.95 19.29 2.69
C LYS A 163 -19.18 18.69 3.35
N GLU A 164 -20.13 19.52 3.77
CA GLU A 164 -21.34 19.07 4.47
C GLU A 164 -22.16 18.08 3.61
N ARG A 165 -22.25 18.33 2.30
CA ARG A 165 -22.96 17.45 1.39
C ARG A 165 -22.22 16.14 1.11
N LEU A 166 -20.90 16.19 0.93
CA LEU A 166 -20.09 15.00 0.65
C LEU A 166 -19.89 14.12 1.88
N GLN A 167 -19.83 14.71 3.07
CA GLN A 167 -19.63 13.98 4.33
C GLN A 167 -20.82 13.10 4.72
N THR A 168 -22.01 13.40 4.20
CA THR A 168 -23.25 12.59 4.42
C THR A 168 -23.37 11.41 3.47
N ILE A 169 -22.42 11.15 2.60
CA ILE A 169 -22.36 9.93 1.78
C ILE A 169 -22.11 8.75 2.70
N GLU A 170 -22.88 7.70 2.52
CA GLU A 170 -22.74 6.47 3.29
C GLU A 170 -21.32 5.89 3.15
N ASN A 171 -20.77 5.39 4.24
CA ASN A 171 -19.41 4.84 4.30
C ASN A 171 -18.26 5.85 4.06
N VAL A 172 -18.51 7.14 4.08
CA VAL A 172 -17.47 8.17 4.16
C VAL A 172 -17.09 8.38 5.63
N SER A 173 -15.80 8.31 5.93
CA SER A 173 -15.23 8.58 7.25
C SER A 173 -15.13 10.08 7.52
N GLY A 174 -14.75 10.84 6.48
CA GLY A 174 -14.60 12.29 6.57
C GLY A 174 -14.32 12.93 5.22
N VAL A 175 -14.45 14.23 5.20
CA VAL A 175 -14.08 15.08 4.06
C VAL A 175 -13.16 16.17 4.57
N ASP A 176 -11.91 16.18 4.08
CA ASP A 176 -10.92 17.20 4.41
C ASP A 176 -10.82 18.25 3.32
N ILE A 177 -10.36 19.45 3.69
CA ILE A 177 -10.17 20.55 2.76
C ILE A 177 -8.67 20.89 2.71
N TRP A 178 -8.05 20.66 1.55
CA TRP A 178 -6.66 21.01 1.33
C TRP A 178 -6.52 22.38 0.66
N GLY A 179 -5.49 23.14 1.02
CA GLY A 179 -5.33 24.52 0.56
C GLY A 179 -6.34 25.49 1.19
N GLN A 180 -7.02 25.07 2.27
CA GLN A 180 -7.98 25.88 2.99
C GLN A 180 -7.34 27.16 3.52
N LYS A 181 -7.99 28.31 3.31
CA LYS A 181 -7.65 29.61 3.87
C LYS A 181 -8.77 30.05 4.79
N ARG A 182 -8.67 29.69 6.07
CA ARG A 182 -9.62 30.12 7.10
C ARG A 182 -9.49 31.60 7.35
N TYR A 183 -10.58 32.26 7.66
CA TYR A 183 -10.56 33.62 8.11
C TYR A 183 -9.82 33.75 9.46
N SER A 184 -9.11 34.85 9.65
CA SER A 184 -8.58 35.30 10.95
C SER A 184 -8.61 36.80 11.05
N MET A 185 -8.67 37.33 12.25
CA MET A 185 -8.43 38.73 12.49
C MET A 185 -6.94 38.94 12.73
N ARG A 186 -6.25 39.52 11.75
CA ARG A 186 -4.82 39.79 11.85
C ARG A 186 -4.58 41.20 12.42
N LEU A 187 -3.86 41.24 13.52
CA LEU A 187 -3.40 42.45 14.17
C LEU A 187 -1.93 42.66 13.80
N TRP A 188 -1.70 43.46 12.76
CA TRP A 188 -0.36 43.84 12.32
C TRP A 188 0.19 44.94 13.21
N LEU A 189 1.21 44.63 14.02
CA LEU A 189 1.85 45.50 14.96
C LEU A 189 2.95 46.33 14.27
N ASP A 190 3.02 47.61 14.55
CA ASP A 190 4.10 48.49 14.12
C ASP A 190 4.98 48.85 15.32
N PRO A 191 6.17 48.25 15.47
CA PRO A 191 7.00 48.43 16.66
C PRO A 191 7.49 49.85 16.85
N ILE A 192 7.67 50.64 15.78
CA ILE A 192 8.12 52.04 15.86
C ILE A 192 7.00 52.90 16.44
N LYS A 193 5.78 52.74 15.95
CA LYS A 193 4.63 53.45 16.46
C LYS A 193 4.31 53.05 17.91
N MET A 194 4.38 51.73 18.20
CA MET A 194 4.18 51.22 19.56
C MET A 194 5.17 51.83 20.53
N ALA A 195 6.45 51.95 20.15
CA ALA A 195 7.46 52.61 20.96
C ALA A 195 7.13 54.08 21.21
N GLY A 196 6.67 54.82 20.17
CA GLY A 196 6.28 56.22 20.28
C GLY A 196 5.11 56.48 21.23
N TYR A 197 4.15 55.56 21.31
CA TYR A 197 3.01 55.63 22.24
C TYR A 197 3.26 54.91 23.58
N GLY A 198 4.43 54.33 23.79
CA GLY A 198 4.76 53.60 25.03
C GLY A 198 3.89 52.35 25.21
N VAL A 199 3.61 51.61 24.14
CA VAL A 199 2.79 50.39 24.09
C VAL A 199 3.66 49.21 23.77
N THR A 200 3.41 48.05 24.40
CA THR A 200 4.08 46.75 24.13
C THR A 200 3.11 45.75 23.48
N PRO A 201 3.59 44.69 22.86
CA PRO A 201 2.72 43.61 22.34
C PRO A 201 1.85 42.97 23.44
N MET A 202 2.32 42.94 24.67
CA MET A 202 1.53 42.50 25.83
C MET A 202 0.34 43.43 26.15
N ASP A 203 0.49 44.73 25.96
CA ASP A 203 -0.61 45.67 26.19
C ASP A 203 -1.73 45.40 25.17
N VAL A 204 -1.38 45.14 23.93
CA VAL A 204 -2.34 44.73 22.87
C VAL A 204 -3.07 43.46 23.26
N LYS A 205 -2.31 42.41 23.69
CA LYS A 205 -2.90 41.14 24.16
C LYS A 205 -3.88 41.36 25.31
N ASN A 206 -3.47 42.16 26.32
CA ASN A 206 -4.30 42.44 27.47
C ASN A 206 -5.56 43.22 27.08
N ALA A 207 -5.44 44.17 26.15
CA ALA A 207 -6.59 44.93 25.65
C ALA A 207 -7.59 44.01 24.93
N VAL A 208 -7.10 43.10 24.08
CA VAL A 208 -7.95 42.10 23.43
C VAL A 208 -8.65 41.20 24.46
N ASP A 209 -7.95 40.76 25.51
CA ASP A 209 -8.53 39.88 26.54
C ASP A 209 -9.60 40.61 27.39
N ASN A 210 -9.40 41.89 27.63
CA ASN A 210 -10.31 42.67 28.49
C ASN A 210 -11.54 43.20 27.74
N GLU A 211 -11.35 43.61 26.48
CA GLU A 211 -12.38 44.29 25.71
C GLU A 211 -13.13 43.39 24.73
N ASN A 212 -12.59 42.21 24.40
CA ASN A 212 -13.22 41.26 23.50
C ASN A 212 -13.70 40.01 24.26
N VAL A 213 -14.67 40.19 25.13
CA VAL A 213 -15.15 39.18 26.05
C VAL A 213 -16.66 39.17 26.17
N GLU A 214 -17.28 38.02 26.14
CA GLU A 214 -18.71 37.78 26.44
C GLU A 214 -18.79 36.82 27.62
N LEU A 215 -19.29 37.29 28.75
CA LEU A 215 -19.45 36.47 29.95
C LEU A 215 -20.94 36.18 30.21
N PRO A 216 -21.28 34.99 30.69
CA PRO A 216 -22.62 34.67 31.09
C PRO A 216 -23.09 35.61 32.20
N SER A 217 -24.09 36.42 31.91
CA SER A 217 -24.53 37.49 32.82
C SER A 217 -25.76 37.13 33.65
N GLY A 218 -26.28 35.88 33.51
CA GLY A 218 -27.41 35.39 34.29
C GLY A 218 -28.76 35.88 33.79
N SER A 219 -29.72 36.04 34.73
CA SER A 219 -31.08 36.48 34.42
C SER A 219 -31.60 37.46 35.48
N ILE A 220 -32.52 38.34 35.09
CA ILE A 220 -33.34 39.14 35.98
C ILE A 220 -34.64 38.39 36.19
N GLU A 221 -34.89 37.95 37.42
CA GLU A 221 -36.06 37.15 37.75
C GLU A 221 -37.14 38.04 38.37
N GLY A 222 -38.21 38.26 37.63
CA GLY A 222 -39.44 38.89 38.15
C GLY A 222 -40.45 37.87 38.59
N ASN A 223 -41.55 38.28 39.22
CA ASN A 223 -42.57 37.36 39.69
C ASN A 223 -43.33 36.58 38.58
N THR A 224 -43.27 37.07 37.33
CA THR A 224 -43.99 36.49 36.20
C THR A 224 -43.14 36.27 34.95
N ILE A 225 -42.01 36.95 34.84
CA ILE A 225 -41.13 36.87 33.67
C ILE A 225 -39.69 36.83 34.14
N SER A 226 -38.90 35.90 33.60
CA SER A 226 -37.45 35.89 33.73
C SER A 226 -36.85 36.42 32.41
N LEU A 227 -35.97 37.41 32.50
CA LEU A 227 -35.25 38.01 31.38
C LEU A 227 -33.79 37.56 31.44
N SER A 228 -33.34 36.79 30.45
CA SER A 228 -31.92 36.44 30.33
C SER A 228 -31.12 37.68 29.92
N ILE A 229 -30.02 37.95 30.62
CA ILE A 229 -29.10 39.03 30.29
C ILE A 229 -28.02 38.51 29.34
N ARG A 230 -27.82 39.20 28.23
CA ARG A 230 -26.72 38.95 27.31
C ARG A 230 -25.88 40.20 27.17
N THR A 231 -24.62 40.11 27.58
CA THR A 231 -23.65 41.20 27.46
C THR A 231 -22.94 41.05 26.11
N LEU A 232 -23.13 42.04 25.22
CA LEU A 232 -22.53 42.08 23.90
C LEU A 232 -21.17 42.77 24.00
N GLY A 233 -20.12 41.99 24.32
CA GLY A 233 -18.75 42.52 24.47
C GLY A 233 -17.77 41.97 23.41
N LEU A 234 -18.26 41.18 22.42
CA LEU A 234 -17.39 40.65 21.36
C LEU A 234 -17.32 41.59 20.16
N MET A 235 -16.11 41.74 19.64
CA MET A 235 -15.86 42.48 18.39
C MET A 235 -15.99 41.54 17.19
N HIS A 236 -16.61 41.97 16.09
CA HIS A 236 -16.93 41.21 14.93
C HIS A 236 -16.24 41.70 13.65
N THR A 237 -15.82 42.96 13.60
CA THR A 237 -15.31 43.57 12.37
C THR A 237 -13.91 44.12 12.55
N ALA A 238 -13.14 44.19 11.49
CA ALA A 238 -11.81 44.82 11.51
C ALA A 238 -11.84 46.29 11.96
N LYS A 239 -12.96 46.98 11.72
CA LYS A 239 -13.13 48.36 12.18
C LYS A 239 -13.18 48.42 13.71
N GLU A 240 -13.96 47.58 14.36
CA GLU A 240 -14.05 47.52 15.83
C GLU A 240 -12.69 47.22 16.46
N PHE A 241 -11.88 46.29 15.86
CA PHE A 241 -10.53 46.01 16.31
C PHE A 241 -9.55 47.19 16.07
N ASN A 242 -9.71 47.97 14.99
CA ASN A 242 -8.93 49.20 14.77
C ASN A 242 -9.29 50.29 15.76
N ASP A 243 -10.54 50.35 16.21
CA ASP A 243 -11.03 51.28 17.20
C ASP A 243 -10.76 50.87 18.66
N LEU A 244 -10.23 49.64 18.88
CA LEU A 244 -9.90 49.08 20.20
C LEU A 244 -8.96 50.03 20.97
N ILE A 245 -9.34 50.40 22.18
CA ILE A 245 -8.53 51.24 23.08
C ILE A 245 -7.45 50.34 23.70
N ILE A 246 -6.20 50.66 23.46
CA ILE A 246 -5.05 49.92 23.99
C ILE A 246 -4.54 50.57 25.29
N LYS A 247 -4.52 51.91 25.34
CA LYS A 247 -4.01 52.66 26.47
C LYS A 247 -4.74 53.99 26.59
N GLU A 248 -4.98 54.41 27.82
CA GLU A 248 -5.45 55.77 28.16
C GLU A 248 -4.40 56.39 29.05
N ASP A 249 -3.89 57.56 28.67
CA ASP A 249 -2.88 58.29 29.41
C ASP A 249 -3.18 59.79 29.35
N ASN A 250 -3.49 60.39 30.53
CA ASN A 250 -3.71 61.84 30.71
C ASN A 250 -4.63 62.45 29.62
N ASN A 251 -5.78 61.87 29.35
CA ASN A 251 -6.75 62.28 28.35
C ASN A 251 -6.39 61.98 26.87
N ASN A 252 -5.27 61.26 26.61
CA ASN A 252 -4.93 60.79 25.31
C ASN A 252 -5.32 59.31 25.19
N ILE A 253 -6.24 59.02 24.31
CA ILE A 253 -6.67 57.63 24.02
C ILE A 253 -5.83 57.10 22.86
N VAL A 254 -5.08 56.04 23.10
CA VAL A 254 -4.34 55.31 22.05
C VAL A 254 -5.17 54.16 21.57
N ARG A 255 -5.57 54.18 20.31
CA ARG A 255 -6.32 53.11 19.66
C ARG A 255 -5.37 52.17 18.92
N PHE A 256 -5.88 51.00 18.60
CA PHE A 256 -5.08 50.05 17.84
C PHE A 256 -4.66 50.59 16.46
N SER A 257 -5.51 51.37 15.80
CA SER A 257 -5.18 52.06 14.53
C SER A 257 -3.98 52.99 14.61
N ASP A 258 -3.65 53.51 15.79
CA ASP A 258 -2.48 54.38 15.98
C ASP A 258 -1.16 53.59 15.98
N ILE A 259 -1.20 52.35 16.41
CA ILE A 259 -0.02 51.47 16.61
C ILE A 259 0.07 50.29 15.64
N GLY A 260 -0.94 50.11 14.79
CA GLY A 260 -1.00 48.98 13.91
C GLY A 260 -2.20 49.01 12.95
N ARG A 261 -2.54 47.90 12.41
CA ARG A 261 -3.69 47.70 11.51
C ARG A 261 -4.34 46.35 11.74
N ALA A 262 -5.63 46.32 12.00
CA ALA A 262 -6.44 45.11 12.00
C ALA A 262 -7.08 44.91 10.63
N GLU A 263 -6.99 43.69 10.13
CA GLU A 263 -7.66 43.29 8.90
C GLU A 263 -8.09 41.82 8.95
N VAL A 264 -9.13 41.47 8.22
CA VAL A 264 -9.52 40.07 8.00
C VAL A 264 -8.64 39.49 6.91
N ALA A 265 -7.84 38.51 7.27
CA ALA A 265 -6.89 37.87 6.36
C ALA A 265 -6.77 36.37 6.65
N PRO A 266 -6.12 35.57 5.78
CA PRO A 266 -5.97 34.13 6.02
C PRO A 266 -5.22 33.82 7.32
N GLU A 267 -5.67 32.75 8.01
CA GLU A 267 -4.98 32.21 9.18
C GLU A 267 -3.59 31.64 8.77
N ASP A 268 -3.49 30.96 7.65
CA ASP A 268 -2.23 30.49 7.09
C ASP A 268 -1.85 31.26 5.81
N LEU A 269 -0.74 31.99 5.87
CA LEU A 269 -0.17 32.74 4.77
C LEU A 269 0.94 32.01 4.02
N ARG A 270 1.42 30.87 4.55
CA ARG A 270 2.65 30.20 4.14
C ARG A 270 2.41 28.86 3.45
N SER A 271 1.23 28.67 2.89
CA SER A 271 0.93 27.54 2.03
C SER A 271 0.11 27.98 0.82
N LEU A 272 0.22 27.26 -0.29
CA LEU A 272 -0.56 27.52 -1.50
C LEU A 272 -0.79 26.20 -2.24
N LEU A 273 -2.01 26.03 -2.75
CA LEU A 273 -2.39 24.93 -3.62
C LEU A 273 -2.84 25.49 -4.96
N LYS A 274 -2.30 24.95 -6.06
CA LYS A 274 -2.60 25.36 -7.43
C LYS A 274 -2.99 24.19 -8.30
N LYS A 275 -3.81 24.45 -9.32
CA LYS A 275 -4.05 23.56 -10.46
C LYS A 275 -3.67 24.30 -11.73
N ASN A 276 -2.71 23.77 -12.49
CA ASN A 276 -2.23 24.38 -13.74
C ASN A 276 -1.87 25.88 -13.56
N GLY A 277 -1.14 26.22 -12.50
CA GLY A 277 -0.74 27.60 -12.16
C GLY A 277 -1.78 28.41 -11.42
N GLU A 278 -3.07 28.03 -11.39
CA GLU A 278 -4.15 28.80 -10.74
C GLU A 278 -4.39 28.35 -9.29
N PRO A 279 -4.49 29.28 -8.34
CA PRO A 279 -4.82 28.96 -6.96
C PRO A 279 -6.18 28.26 -6.83
N MET A 280 -6.27 27.26 -5.96
CA MET A 280 -7.50 26.52 -5.72
C MET A 280 -7.65 26.08 -4.27
N VAL A 281 -8.86 25.66 -3.92
CA VAL A 281 -9.19 24.88 -2.72
C VAL A 281 -9.61 23.49 -3.17
N MET A 282 -9.27 22.46 -2.43
CA MET A 282 -9.58 21.09 -2.81
C MET A 282 -10.25 20.35 -1.66
N THR A 283 -11.37 19.72 -1.91
CA THR A 283 -12.01 18.77 -0.99
C THR A 283 -11.57 17.35 -1.32
N VAL A 284 -11.29 16.55 -0.30
CA VAL A 284 -10.88 15.17 -0.45
C VAL A 284 -11.79 14.25 0.34
N ILE A 285 -12.24 13.16 -0.28
CA ILE A 285 -13.15 12.19 0.35
C ILE A 285 -12.31 11.04 0.91
N ILE A 286 -12.51 10.77 2.20
CA ILE A 286 -11.83 9.70 2.94
C ILE A 286 -12.87 8.62 3.26
N PRO A 287 -12.68 7.36 2.79
CA PRO A 287 -13.61 6.28 3.05
C PRO A 287 -13.51 5.76 4.47
N GLN A 288 -14.55 5.09 4.96
CA GLN A 288 -14.45 4.29 6.17
C GLN A 288 -13.66 2.99 5.90
N PRO A 289 -12.99 2.43 6.90
CA PRO A 289 -12.37 1.12 6.79
C PRO A 289 -13.40 0.07 6.34
N GLY A 290 -13.04 -0.68 5.31
CA GLY A 290 -13.94 -1.70 4.82
C GLY A 290 -14.97 -1.26 3.78
N ALA A 291 -15.06 0.02 3.48
CA ALA A 291 -16.05 0.56 2.55
C ALA A 291 -15.84 0.13 1.09
N ASN A 292 -16.91 0.16 0.32
CA ASN A 292 -16.88 0.02 -1.13
C ASN A 292 -16.53 1.37 -1.77
N HIS A 293 -15.29 1.49 -2.25
CA HIS A 293 -14.80 2.74 -2.83
C HIS A 293 -15.56 3.16 -4.09
N ILE A 294 -16.05 2.18 -4.86
CA ILE A 294 -16.79 2.45 -6.11
C ILE A 294 -18.16 3.05 -5.83
N GLU A 295 -18.90 2.53 -4.85
CA GLU A 295 -20.20 3.08 -4.45
C GLU A 295 -20.09 4.50 -3.92
N ILE A 296 -19.06 4.76 -3.09
CA ILE A 296 -18.78 6.12 -2.59
C ILE A 296 -18.53 7.07 -3.78
N ALA A 297 -17.71 6.64 -4.74
CA ALA A 297 -17.39 7.46 -5.90
C ALA A 297 -18.63 7.74 -6.77
N ASP A 298 -19.46 6.73 -7.04
CA ASP A 298 -20.68 6.88 -7.84
C ASP A 298 -21.66 7.85 -7.19
N GLU A 299 -21.81 7.78 -5.87
CA GLU A 299 -22.66 8.72 -5.14
C GLU A 299 -22.03 10.12 -5.08
N ALA A 300 -20.70 10.21 -4.94
CA ALA A 300 -19.99 11.48 -4.96
C ALA A 300 -20.16 12.20 -6.32
N TYR A 301 -20.05 11.48 -7.44
CA TYR A 301 -20.29 12.07 -8.77
C TYR A 301 -21.70 12.64 -8.90
N LYS A 302 -22.73 11.93 -8.46
CA LYS A 302 -24.11 12.43 -8.46
C LYS A 302 -24.27 13.69 -7.64
N ARG A 303 -23.64 13.74 -6.44
CA ARG A 303 -23.72 14.91 -5.56
C ARG A 303 -22.92 16.09 -6.11
N ILE A 304 -21.77 15.85 -6.75
CA ILE A 304 -21.00 16.90 -7.43
C ILE A 304 -21.81 17.55 -8.55
N GLU A 305 -22.52 16.75 -9.35
CA GLU A 305 -23.41 17.29 -10.39
C GLU A 305 -24.56 18.15 -9.82
N GLN A 306 -25.12 17.76 -8.68
CA GLN A 306 -26.12 18.56 -7.96
C GLN A 306 -25.51 19.83 -7.37
N LEU A 307 -24.35 19.71 -6.71
CA LEU A 307 -23.63 20.83 -6.12
C LEU A 307 -23.27 21.88 -7.17
N GLN A 308 -22.85 21.49 -8.36
CA GLN A 308 -22.52 22.43 -9.44
C GLN A 308 -23.73 23.29 -9.85
N LYS A 309 -24.97 22.77 -9.71
CA LYS A 309 -26.21 23.52 -9.99
C LYS A 309 -26.60 24.45 -8.84
N ASP A 310 -26.24 24.08 -7.60
CA ASP A 310 -26.58 24.84 -6.41
C ASP A 310 -25.56 25.96 -6.08
N LEU A 311 -24.34 25.83 -6.62
CA LEU A 311 -23.28 26.80 -6.40
C LEU A 311 -23.41 28.03 -7.30
N PRO A 312 -22.83 29.20 -6.90
CA PRO A 312 -22.75 30.36 -7.75
C PRO A 312 -22.09 30.05 -9.09
N GLU A 313 -22.56 30.67 -10.18
CA GLU A 313 -22.07 30.42 -11.54
C GLU A 313 -20.58 30.65 -11.73
N ASP A 314 -19.94 31.47 -10.89
CA ASP A 314 -18.53 31.76 -10.91
C ASP A 314 -17.67 30.69 -10.21
N VAL A 315 -18.28 29.73 -9.51
CA VAL A 315 -17.59 28.65 -8.80
C VAL A 315 -17.69 27.35 -9.59
N THR A 316 -16.56 26.78 -9.93
CA THR A 316 -16.47 25.49 -10.62
C THR A 316 -15.97 24.39 -9.71
N ILE A 317 -16.61 23.24 -9.77
CA ILE A 317 -16.16 22.00 -9.12
C ILE A 317 -15.68 21.04 -10.20
N GLU A 318 -14.46 20.56 -10.08
CA GLU A 318 -13.87 19.63 -11.03
C GLU A 318 -13.24 18.45 -10.33
N MET A 319 -13.43 17.24 -10.88
CA MET A 319 -12.69 16.06 -10.42
C MET A 319 -11.21 16.23 -10.80
N MET A 320 -10.35 16.22 -9.80
CA MET A 320 -8.90 16.34 -9.98
C MET A 320 -8.23 14.97 -10.06
N TYR A 321 -8.56 14.09 -9.14
CA TYR A 321 -8.04 12.73 -9.07
C TYR A 321 -9.10 11.79 -8.49
N ASP A 322 -9.26 10.65 -9.14
CA ASP A 322 -10.17 9.58 -8.72
C ASP A 322 -9.45 8.23 -8.78
N ASN A 323 -9.08 7.72 -7.59
CA ASN A 323 -8.41 6.42 -7.47
C ASN A 323 -9.32 5.26 -7.89
N THR A 324 -10.65 5.46 -7.87
CA THR A 324 -11.57 4.39 -8.25
C THR A 324 -11.53 4.10 -9.76
N ARG A 325 -11.05 5.02 -10.58
CA ARG A 325 -10.80 4.79 -12.01
C ARG A 325 -9.78 3.66 -12.20
N PHE A 326 -8.66 3.74 -11.47
CA PHE A 326 -7.65 2.67 -11.46
C PHE A 326 -8.24 1.33 -10.98
N ILE A 327 -9.05 1.36 -9.91
CA ILE A 327 -9.70 0.15 -9.39
C ILE A 327 -10.63 -0.46 -10.44
N ARG A 328 -11.49 0.35 -11.07
CA ARG A 328 -12.40 -0.10 -12.13
C ARG A 328 -11.65 -0.66 -13.33
N ALA A 329 -10.65 0.05 -13.81
CA ALA A 329 -9.82 -0.38 -14.94
C ALA A 329 -9.13 -1.71 -14.62
N SER A 330 -8.46 -1.82 -13.46
CA SER A 330 -7.78 -3.05 -13.04
C SER A 330 -8.72 -4.24 -12.93
N ILE A 331 -9.91 -4.07 -12.34
CA ILE A 331 -10.91 -5.14 -12.24
C ILE A 331 -11.45 -5.51 -13.62
N SER A 332 -11.74 -4.55 -14.48
CA SER A 332 -12.21 -4.79 -15.85
C SER A 332 -11.18 -5.58 -16.68
N GLU A 333 -9.90 -5.21 -16.60
CA GLU A 333 -8.80 -5.91 -17.26
C GLU A 333 -8.65 -7.36 -16.75
N VAL A 334 -8.82 -7.57 -15.43
CA VAL A 334 -8.80 -8.93 -14.86
C VAL A 334 -10.03 -9.72 -15.29
N GLN A 335 -11.20 -9.14 -15.37
CA GLN A 335 -12.41 -9.79 -15.91
C GLN A 335 -12.20 -10.21 -17.37
N GLN A 336 -11.65 -9.34 -18.20
CA GLN A 336 -11.30 -9.69 -19.58
C GLN A 336 -10.30 -10.87 -19.61
N THR A 337 -9.29 -10.85 -18.75
CA THR A 337 -8.32 -11.94 -18.62
C THR A 337 -9.00 -13.27 -18.26
N ILE A 338 -10.03 -13.26 -17.40
CA ILE A 338 -10.83 -14.46 -17.07
C ILE A 338 -11.53 -15.01 -18.31
N TYR A 339 -12.17 -14.14 -19.11
CA TYR A 339 -12.86 -14.57 -20.34
C TYR A 339 -11.87 -15.14 -21.37
N GLU A 340 -10.73 -14.49 -21.57
CA GLU A 340 -9.69 -14.96 -22.49
C GLU A 340 -9.12 -16.33 -22.05
N ALA A 341 -8.77 -16.45 -20.74
CA ALA A 341 -8.31 -17.69 -20.15
C ALA A 341 -9.34 -18.81 -20.30
N PHE A 342 -10.61 -18.54 -20.00
CA PHE A 342 -11.70 -19.49 -20.15
C PHE A 342 -11.83 -19.99 -21.60
N LEU A 343 -11.82 -19.08 -22.57
CA LEU A 343 -11.92 -19.45 -23.99
C LEU A 343 -10.75 -20.30 -24.46
N LEU A 344 -9.53 -19.94 -24.06
CA LEU A 344 -8.32 -20.71 -24.39
C LEU A 344 -8.36 -22.12 -23.78
N VAL A 345 -8.75 -22.24 -22.53
CA VAL A 345 -8.89 -23.52 -21.83
C VAL A 345 -9.94 -24.39 -22.54
N VAL A 346 -11.10 -23.84 -22.86
CA VAL A 346 -12.16 -24.57 -23.60
C VAL A 346 -11.65 -25.05 -24.97
N LEU A 347 -10.92 -24.21 -25.69
CA LEU A 347 -10.34 -24.54 -26.99
C LEU A 347 -9.37 -25.72 -26.89
N ILE A 348 -8.47 -25.67 -25.89
CA ILE A 348 -7.49 -26.76 -25.70
C ILE A 348 -8.15 -28.05 -25.30
N ILE A 349 -9.09 -28.03 -24.37
CA ILE A 349 -9.83 -29.23 -23.99
C ILE A 349 -10.53 -29.84 -25.22
N PHE A 350 -11.13 -28.98 -26.04
CA PHE A 350 -11.77 -29.42 -27.29
C PHE A 350 -10.75 -30.04 -28.28
N LEU A 351 -9.57 -29.48 -28.46
CA LEU A 351 -8.51 -29.98 -29.32
C LEU A 351 -8.02 -31.36 -28.89
N PHE A 352 -7.89 -31.61 -27.60
CA PHE A 352 -7.44 -32.88 -27.05
C PHE A 352 -8.55 -33.96 -27.03
N LEU A 353 -9.77 -33.58 -26.59
CA LEU A 353 -10.90 -34.52 -26.50
C LEU A 353 -11.61 -34.69 -27.82
N ARG A 354 -11.55 -33.73 -28.73
CA ARG A 354 -12.07 -33.80 -30.12
C ARG A 354 -13.58 -34.12 -30.21
N ASP A 355 -14.30 -33.95 -29.12
CA ASP A 355 -15.72 -34.14 -28.98
C ASP A 355 -16.35 -33.06 -28.10
N TRP A 356 -17.29 -32.32 -28.65
CA TRP A 356 -17.95 -31.22 -27.91
C TRP A 356 -18.72 -31.70 -26.68
N ARG A 357 -19.26 -32.96 -26.72
CA ARG A 357 -19.99 -33.53 -25.58
C ARG A 357 -19.05 -33.86 -24.40
N VAL A 358 -17.90 -34.45 -24.74
CA VAL A 358 -16.87 -34.75 -23.73
C VAL A 358 -16.28 -33.44 -23.18
N THR A 359 -16.09 -32.47 -24.08
CA THR A 359 -15.57 -31.14 -23.70
C THR A 359 -16.53 -30.37 -22.77
N LEU A 360 -17.84 -30.45 -23.00
CA LEU A 360 -18.82 -29.73 -22.20
C LEU A 360 -18.80 -30.16 -20.71
N VAL A 361 -18.46 -31.44 -20.45
CA VAL A 361 -18.45 -31.99 -19.09
C VAL A 361 -17.49 -31.22 -18.17
N PRO A 362 -16.17 -31.10 -18.47
CA PRO A 362 -15.26 -30.32 -17.64
C PRO A 362 -15.48 -28.80 -17.75
N VAL A 363 -15.96 -28.29 -18.89
CA VAL A 363 -16.16 -26.84 -19.08
C VAL A 363 -17.22 -26.27 -18.15
N VAL A 364 -18.29 -27.00 -17.84
CA VAL A 364 -19.32 -26.55 -16.90
C VAL A 364 -18.81 -26.43 -15.48
N VAL A 365 -17.76 -27.13 -15.10
CA VAL A 365 -17.16 -27.08 -13.76
C VAL A 365 -16.51 -25.71 -13.48
N ILE A 366 -15.92 -25.08 -14.51
CA ILE A 366 -15.20 -23.82 -14.36
C ILE A 366 -16.11 -22.72 -13.77
N PRO A 367 -17.23 -22.34 -14.42
CA PRO A 367 -18.09 -21.28 -13.89
C PRO A 367 -18.67 -21.60 -12.50
N VAL A 368 -18.99 -22.87 -12.23
CA VAL A 368 -19.51 -23.28 -10.92
C VAL A 368 -18.47 -23.03 -9.82
N SER A 369 -17.24 -23.38 -10.08
CA SER A 369 -16.15 -23.23 -9.09
C SER A 369 -15.74 -21.77 -8.91
N LEU A 370 -15.68 -20.99 -10.00
CA LEU A 370 -15.35 -19.56 -9.94
C LEU A 370 -16.44 -18.75 -9.22
N VAL A 371 -17.71 -19.01 -9.52
CA VAL A 371 -18.84 -18.36 -8.82
C VAL A 371 -18.89 -18.82 -7.36
N GLY A 372 -18.60 -20.11 -7.09
CA GLY A 372 -18.51 -20.62 -5.73
C GLY A 372 -17.39 -19.98 -4.91
N ALA A 373 -16.30 -19.53 -5.55
CA ALA A 373 -15.23 -18.81 -4.86
C ALA A 373 -15.72 -17.50 -4.21
N PHE A 374 -16.68 -16.79 -4.82
CA PHE A 374 -17.27 -15.58 -4.20
C PHE A 374 -17.99 -15.91 -2.90
N PHE A 375 -18.59 -17.08 -2.79
CA PHE A 375 -19.21 -17.53 -1.54
C PHE A 375 -18.15 -17.77 -0.45
N VAL A 376 -16.99 -18.35 -0.81
CA VAL A 376 -15.86 -18.51 0.11
C VAL A 376 -15.34 -17.14 0.55
N MET A 377 -15.21 -16.18 -0.36
CA MET A 377 -14.77 -14.82 -0.05
C MET A 377 -15.70 -14.16 0.99
N TYR A 378 -17.01 -14.29 0.80
CA TYR A 378 -17.99 -13.70 1.71
C TYR A 378 -17.93 -14.29 3.12
N ILE A 379 -17.92 -15.62 3.25
CA ILE A 379 -17.82 -16.27 4.57
C ILE A 379 -16.52 -15.89 5.28
N SER A 380 -15.45 -15.69 4.52
CA SER A 380 -14.14 -15.29 5.05
C SER A 380 -14.01 -13.79 5.33
N GLY A 381 -15.03 -12.97 5.01
CA GLY A 381 -15.00 -11.52 5.19
C GLY A 381 -14.06 -10.79 4.23
N PHE A 382 -13.82 -11.36 3.04
CA PHE A 382 -12.90 -10.80 2.05
C PHE A 382 -13.60 -9.86 1.07
N SER A 383 -12.81 -9.06 0.36
CA SER A 383 -13.29 -8.12 -0.65
C SER A 383 -12.95 -8.57 -2.07
N ILE A 384 -13.66 -8.03 -3.05
CA ILE A 384 -13.23 -8.09 -4.45
C ILE A 384 -12.10 -7.07 -4.60
N ASN A 385 -10.92 -7.56 -4.91
CA ASN A 385 -9.73 -6.74 -5.13
C ASN A 385 -8.82 -7.37 -6.18
N VAL A 386 -7.77 -6.67 -6.58
CA VAL A 386 -6.85 -7.15 -7.62
C VAL A 386 -6.28 -8.53 -7.31
N LEU A 387 -5.94 -8.82 -6.04
CA LEU A 387 -5.35 -10.10 -5.64
C LEU A 387 -6.38 -11.23 -5.61
N THR A 388 -7.59 -11.00 -5.06
CA THR A 388 -8.64 -12.03 -5.05
C THR A 388 -9.13 -12.34 -6.47
N MET A 389 -9.22 -11.33 -7.33
CA MET A 389 -9.55 -11.53 -8.75
C MET A 389 -8.43 -12.25 -9.51
N LEU A 390 -7.16 -11.96 -9.18
CA LEU A 390 -6.02 -12.70 -9.73
C LEU A 390 -6.07 -14.17 -9.31
N ALA A 391 -6.45 -14.47 -8.06
CA ALA A 391 -6.68 -15.84 -7.59
C ALA A 391 -7.78 -16.52 -8.39
N VAL A 392 -8.84 -15.82 -8.76
CA VAL A 392 -9.91 -16.34 -9.63
C VAL A 392 -9.40 -16.63 -11.04
N VAL A 393 -8.58 -15.75 -11.66
CA VAL A 393 -7.94 -16.00 -12.97
C VAL A 393 -7.10 -17.26 -12.93
N LEU A 394 -6.24 -17.38 -11.94
CA LEU A 394 -5.37 -18.56 -11.77
C LEU A 394 -6.18 -19.84 -11.56
N SER A 395 -7.31 -19.74 -10.88
CA SER A 395 -8.21 -20.85 -10.64
C SER A 395 -8.83 -21.40 -11.94
N VAL A 396 -8.98 -20.61 -13.01
CA VAL A 396 -9.52 -21.08 -14.30
C VAL A 396 -8.75 -22.29 -14.82
N GLY A 397 -7.42 -22.22 -14.82
CA GLY A 397 -6.57 -23.33 -15.25
C GLY A 397 -6.52 -24.51 -14.28
N LEU A 398 -6.59 -24.20 -12.95
CA LEU A 398 -6.47 -25.21 -11.89
C LEU A 398 -7.70 -26.07 -11.72
N VAL A 399 -8.86 -25.44 -11.81
CA VAL A 399 -10.17 -25.99 -11.49
C VAL A 399 -10.62 -27.05 -12.49
N VAL A 400 -10.23 -26.90 -13.74
CA VAL A 400 -10.69 -27.79 -14.81
C VAL A 400 -9.99 -29.16 -14.80
N ASP A 401 -8.80 -29.24 -14.24
CA ASP A 401 -7.91 -30.40 -14.31
C ASP A 401 -8.53 -31.65 -13.72
N ASP A 402 -9.15 -31.57 -12.55
CA ASP A 402 -9.78 -32.73 -11.90
C ASP A 402 -10.98 -33.24 -12.70
N ALA A 403 -11.78 -32.31 -13.22
CA ALA A 403 -12.91 -32.67 -14.07
C ALA A 403 -12.48 -33.30 -15.39
N ILE A 404 -11.36 -32.88 -15.97
CA ILE A 404 -10.77 -33.48 -17.18
C ILE A 404 -10.39 -34.96 -16.92
N VAL A 405 -9.65 -35.21 -15.82
CA VAL A 405 -9.18 -36.57 -15.49
C VAL A 405 -10.36 -37.51 -15.24
N VAL A 406 -11.40 -37.00 -14.51
CA VAL A 406 -12.63 -37.78 -14.28
C VAL A 406 -13.37 -38.11 -15.58
N ALA A 407 -13.59 -37.06 -16.40
CA ALA A 407 -14.33 -37.22 -17.65
C ALA A 407 -13.62 -38.17 -18.66
N GLU A 408 -12.28 -38.02 -18.73
CA GLU A 408 -11.46 -38.87 -19.60
C GLU A 408 -11.49 -40.35 -19.18
N ASN A 409 -11.30 -40.63 -17.89
CA ASN A 409 -11.30 -42.01 -17.38
C ASN A 409 -12.66 -42.70 -17.62
N ILE A 410 -13.77 -41.96 -17.41
CA ILE A 410 -15.10 -42.47 -17.73
C ILE A 410 -15.26 -42.71 -19.23
N TYR A 411 -14.78 -41.78 -20.07
CA TYR A 411 -14.88 -41.86 -21.52
C TYR A 411 -14.10 -43.06 -22.09
N VAL A 412 -12.88 -43.27 -21.60
CA VAL A 412 -12.05 -44.46 -22.04
C VAL A 412 -12.77 -45.76 -21.74
N ARG A 413 -13.46 -45.89 -20.60
CA ARG A 413 -14.24 -47.10 -20.25
C ARG A 413 -15.48 -47.30 -21.13
N ILE A 414 -16.14 -46.21 -21.51
CA ILE A 414 -17.24 -46.24 -22.47
C ILE A 414 -16.75 -46.68 -23.83
N GLU A 415 -15.58 -46.25 -24.29
CA GLU A 415 -14.97 -46.71 -25.55
C GLU A 415 -14.60 -48.19 -25.49
N GLN A 416 -14.19 -48.70 -24.31
CA GLN A 416 -13.91 -50.14 -24.09
C GLN A 416 -15.19 -50.99 -24.06
N GLY A 417 -16.37 -50.40 -24.14
CA GLY A 417 -17.63 -51.13 -24.28
C GLY A 417 -18.48 -51.20 -23.01
N MET A 418 -18.11 -50.56 -21.93
CA MET A 418 -18.93 -50.46 -20.71
C MET A 418 -20.18 -49.60 -20.95
N SER A 419 -21.28 -49.87 -20.25
CA SER A 419 -22.43 -49.01 -20.28
C SER A 419 -22.05 -47.66 -19.64
N PRO A 420 -22.61 -46.51 -20.08
CA PRO A 420 -22.28 -45.19 -19.52
C PRO A 420 -22.42 -45.10 -17.99
N LYS A 421 -23.40 -45.82 -17.42
CA LYS A 421 -23.63 -45.84 -15.98
C LYS A 421 -22.58 -46.64 -15.24
N GLU A 422 -22.22 -47.81 -15.69
CA GLU A 422 -21.16 -48.66 -15.12
C GLU A 422 -19.79 -47.97 -15.26
N ALA A 423 -19.49 -47.47 -16.47
CA ALA A 423 -18.27 -46.70 -16.72
C ALA A 423 -18.14 -45.47 -15.80
N GLY A 424 -19.25 -44.81 -15.51
CA GLY A 424 -19.31 -43.65 -14.55
C GLY A 424 -18.98 -44.09 -13.13
N ILE A 425 -19.54 -45.21 -12.65
CA ILE A 425 -19.33 -45.72 -11.30
C ILE A 425 -17.89 -46.23 -11.13
N GLU A 426 -17.44 -47.09 -12.01
CA GLU A 426 -16.10 -47.68 -11.91
C GLU A 426 -15.00 -46.66 -12.22
N GLY A 427 -15.19 -45.86 -13.29
CA GLY A 427 -14.22 -44.82 -13.65
C GLY A 427 -14.00 -43.76 -12.59
N SER A 428 -15.06 -43.33 -11.92
CA SER A 428 -14.92 -42.36 -10.82
C SER A 428 -14.33 -43.00 -9.55
N LYS A 429 -14.64 -44.27 -9.27
CA LYS A 429 -14.09 -45.00 -8.12
C LYS A 429 -12.58 -45.17 -8.21
N GLU A 430 -12.05 -45.48 -9.39
CA GLU A 430 -10.62 -45.69 -9.64
C GLU A 430 -9.77 -44.44 -9.35
N ILE A 431 -10.29 -43.25 -9.70
CA ILE A 431 -9.54 -42.00 -9.59
C ILE A 431 -9.95 -41.17 -8.38
N PHE A 432 -10.91 -41.66 -7.59
CA PHE A 432 -11.44 -40.91 -6.43
C PHE A 432 -10.33 -40.43 -5.47
N PHE A 433 -9.49 -41.38 -5.02
CA PHE A 433 -8.38 -41.08 -4.12
C PHE A 433 -7.32 -40.19 -4.79
N ALA A 434 -7.03 -40.37 -6.04
CA ALA A 434 -6.08 -39.53 -6.78
C ALA A 434 -6.54 -38.07 -6.83
N VAL A 435 -7.84 -37.83 -7.12
CA VAL A 435 -8.42 -36.46 -7.14
C VAL A 435 -8.42 -35.84 -5.77
N VAL A 436 -8.86 -36.56 -4.73
CA VAL A 436 -8.86 -36.02 -3.35
C VAL A 436 -7.43 -35.69 -2.91
N SER A 437 -6.47 -36.53 -3.21
CA SER A 437 -5.07 -36.33 -2.86
C SER A 437 -4.44 -35.15 -3.56
N THR A 438 -4.66 -34.98 -4.86
CA THR A 438 -4.16 -33.82 -5.61
C THR A 438 -4.76 -32.53 -5.07
N THR A 439 -6.04 -32.54 -4.69
CA THR A 439 -6.74 -31.41 -4.06
C THR A 439 -6.12 -31.06 -2.72
N ILE A 440 -5.94 -32.03 -1.81
CA ILE A 440 -5.34 -31.83 -0.50
C ILE A 440 -3.90 -31.33 -0.64
N THR A 441 -3.12 -31.90 -1.54
CA THR A 441 -1.75 -31.47 -1.82
C THR A 441 -1.72 -30.00 -2.27
N LEU A 442 -2.60 -29.61 -3.19
CA LEU A 442 -2.66 -28.24 -3.69
C LEU A 442 -3.09 -27.26 -2.60
N ILE A 443 -4.09 -27.61 -1.79
CA ILE A 443 -4.52 -26.79 -0.64
C ILE A 443 -3.37 -26.64 0.37
N SER A 444 -2.62 -27.72 0.62
CA SER A 444 -1.49 -27.73 1.56
C SER A 444 -0.34 -26.80 1.16
N VAL A 445 -0.21 -26.45 -0.12
CA VAL A 445 0.77 -25.48 -0.60
C VAL A 445 0.39 -24.05 -0.18
N PHE A 446 -0.90 -23.75 -0.21
CA PHE A 446 -1.39 -22.40 0.13
C PHE A 446 -1.57 -22.19 1.63
N LEU A 447 -1.69 -23.27 2.42
CA LEU A 447 -1.90 -23.19 3.87
C LEU A 447 -0.77 -22.43 4.60
N PRO A 448 0.53 -22.63 4.31
CA PRO A 448 1.61 -21.86 4.94
C PRO A 448 1.50 -20.35 4.75
N ILE A 449 1.00 -19.89 3.61
CA ILE A 449 0.82 -18.46 3.34
C ILE A 449 -0.21 -17.83 4.30
N VAL A 450 -1.21 -18.59 4.71
CA VAL A 450 -2.24 -18.11 5.66
C VAL A 450 -1.65 -17.80 7.04
N PHE A 451 -0.56 -18.46 7.42
CA PHE A 451 0.15 -18.27 8.68
C PHE A 451 1.31 -17.27 8.60
N MET A 452 1.54 -16.67 7.43
CA MET A 452 2.55 -15.62 7.29
C MET A 452 2.12 -14.36 8.05
N GLU A 453 3.07 -13.77 8.75
CA GLU A 453 2.90 -12.49 9.41
C GLU A 453 3.29 -11.32 8.50
N GLY A 454 2.98 -10.11 8.93
CA GLY A 454 3.33 -8.89 8.21
C GLY A 454 2.36 -8.55 7.08
N MET A 455 2.71 -7.50 6.34
CA MET A 455 1.90 -6.96 5.24
C MET A 455 1.69 -8.01 4.13
N THR A 456 2.76 -8.68 3.74
CA THR A 456 2.71 -9.71 2.68
C THR A 456 1.80 -10.86 3.06
N GLY A 457 1.86 -11.33 4.32
CA GLY A 457 0.98 -12.39 4.80
C GLY A 457 -0.50 -11.99 4.70
N ARG A 458 -0.87 -10.79 5.12
CA ARG A 458 -2.26 -10.29 5.00
C ARG A 458 -2.73 -10.16 3.56
N LEU A 459 -1.91 -9.57 2.69
CA LEU A 459 -2.24 -9.42 1.26
C LEU A 459 -2.55 -10.77 0.61
N PHE A 460 -1.71 -11.78 0.87
CA PHE A 460 -1.83 -13.06 0.19
C PHE A 460 -2.67 -14.11 0.93
N LYS A 461 -3.10 -13.83 2.15
CA LYS A 461 -4.08 -14.66 2.87
C LYS A 461 -5.40 -14.77 2.09
N GLU A 462 -5.93 -13.63 1.62
CA GLU A 462 -7.17 -13.63 0.82
C GLU A 462 -6.97 -14.42 -0.48
N PHE A 463 -5.89 -14.15 -1.20
CA PHE A 463 -5.50 -14.87 -2.41
C PHE A 463 -5.45 -16.39 -2.20
N SER A 464 -4.76 -16.83 -1.15
CA SER A 464 -4.55 -18.24 -0.85
C SER A 464 -5.84 -18.98 -0.50
N ILE A 465 -6.69 -18.36 0.32
CA ILE A 465 -7.97 -18.94 0.72
C ILE A 465 -8.94 -19.00 -0.47
N VAL A 466 -8.94 -17.99 -1.36
CA VAL A 466 -9.77 -17.99 -2.56
C VAL A 466 -9.37 -19.11 -3.51
N ILE A 467 -8.09 -19.33 -3.75
CA ILE A 467 -7.62 -20.47 -4.57
C ILE A 467 -7.96 -21.80 -3.91
N ALA A 468 -7.63 -21.97 -2.62
CA ALA A 468 -7.93 -23.19 -1.89
C ALA A 468 -9.43 -23.52 -1.90
N GLY A 469 -10.27 -22.52 -1.71
CA GLY A 469 -11.73 -22.64 -1.78
C GLY A 469 -12.23 -22.99 -3.19
N SER A 470 -11.71 -22.35 -4.23
CA SER A 470 -12.02 -22.64 -5.63
C SER A 470 -11.69 -24.09 -5.99
N VAL A 471 -10.50 -24.55 -5.59
CA VAL A 471 -10.03 -25.91 -5.83
C VAL A 471 -10.85 -26.94 -5.05
N ALA A 472 -11.19 -26.66 -3.79
CA ALA A 472 -12.05 -27.53 -2.99
C ALA A 472 -13.45 -27.70 -3.61
N ILE A 473 -14.06 -26.59 -4.05
CA ILE A 473 -15.35 -26.62 -4.75
C ILE A 473 -15.23 -27.37 -6.07
N SER A 474 -14.16 -27.15 -6.82
CA SER A 474 -13.91 -27.85 -8.08
C SER A 474 -13.82 -29.37 -7.90
N SER A 475 -13.05 -29.81 -6.92
CA SER A 475 -12.91 -31.24 -6.63
C SER A 475 -14.25 -31.85 -6.21
N PHE A 476 -15.03 -31.13 -5.39
CA PHE A 476 -16.39 -31.55 -5.06
C PHE A 476 -17.29 -31.70 -6.30
N VAL A 477 -17.25 -30.71 -7.20
CA VAL A 477 -18.01 -30.75 -8.48
C VAL A 477 -17.49 -31.84 -9.40
N ALA A 478 -16.18 -32.04 -9.48
CA ALA A 478 -15.54 -33.05 -10.28
C ALA A 478 -15.90 -34.49 -9.83
N LEU A 479 -16.08 -34.68 -8.52
CA LEU A 479 -16.43 -36.00 -7.95
C LEU A 479 -17.94 -36.25 -7.86
N THR A 480 -18.79 -35.24 -8.01
CA THR A 480 -20.25 -35.34 -7.92
C THR A 480 -20.94 -35.10 -9.26
N PHE A 481 -20.86 -33.90 -9.77
CA PHE A 481 -21.58 -33.45 -10.96
C PHE A 481 -20.97 -34.02 -12.28
N THR A 482 -19.63 -34.01 -12.36
CA THR A 482 -18.93 -34.48 -13.57
C THR A 482 -19.24 -35.95 -13.91
N PRO A 483 -19.19 -36.91 -12.97
CA PRO A 483 -19.58 -38.29 -13.28
C PRO A 483 -21.03 -38.41 -13.69
N MET A 484 -21.94 -37.72 -13.01
CA MET A 484 -23.36 -37.72 -13.35
C MET A 484 -23.60 -37.17 -14.77
N LEU A 485 -23.00 -36.01 -15.09
CA LEU A 485 -23.12 -35.37 -16.39
C LEU A 485 -22.51 -36.24 -17.50
N ALA A 486 -21.34 -36.86 -17.24
CA ALA A 486 -20.69 -37.78 -18.15
C ALA A 486 -21.59 -38.97 -18.50
N THR A 487 -22.24 -39.60 -17.49
CA THR A 487 -23.15 -40.72 -17.74
C THR A 487 -24.36 -40.39 -18.60
N LYS A 488 -24.79 -39.09 -18.59
CA LYS A 488 -25.94 -38.59 -19.39
C LYS A 488 -25.57 -38.15 -20.79
N LEU A 489 -24.41 -37.52 -20.95
CA LEU A 489 -23.99 -36.89 -22.21
C LEU A 489 -23.13 -37.82 -23.08
N LEU A 490 -22.29 -38.67 -22.48
CA LEU A 490 -21.35 -39.48 -23.20
C LEU A 490 -22.03 -40.74 -23.75
N LYS A 491 -21.72 -41.06 -24.99
CA LYS A 491 -22.20 -42.29 -25.70
C LYS A 491 -21.08 -42.89 -26.50
N ARG A 492 -21.05 -44.25 -26.61
CA ARG A 492 -20.13 -44.94 -27.48
C ARG A 492 -20.35 -44.51 -28.94
N ARG A 493 -19.29 -44.15 -29.64
CA ARG A 493 -19.36 -43.75 -31.06
C ARG A 493 -19.01 -44.92 -31.98
N GLU A 494 -19.90 -45.24 -32.87
CA GLU A 494 -19.66 -46.21 -33.92
C GLU A 494 -18.85 -45.62 -35.09
N LYS A 495 -18.96 -44.31 -35.36
CA LYS A 495 -18.24 -43.61 -36.42
C LYS A 495 -17.42 -42.44 -35.87
N LYS A 496 -16.09 -42.52 -36.08
CA LYS A 496 -15.14 -41.45 -35.71
C LYS A 496 -15.30 -40.24 -36.66
N ASN A 497 -15.42 -39.03 -36.16
CA ASN A 497 -15.53 -37.77 -36.93
C ASN A 497 -14.29 -37.55 -37.83
N TRP A 498 -14.44 -36.78 -38.91
CA TRP A 498 -13.35 -36.37 -39.79
C TRP A 498 -12.17 -35.73 -39.03
N PHE A 499 -12.42 -34.83 -38.11
CA PHE A 499 -11.42 -34.17 -37.31
C PHE A 499 -10.65 -35.16 -36.42
N TYR A 500 -11.32 -36.11 -35.80
CA TYR A 500 -10.70 -37.17 -35.02
C TYR A 500 -9.76 -38.04 -35.90
N ARG A 501 -10.20 -38.45 -37.08
CA ARG A 501 -9.39 -39.26 -37.98
C ARG A 501 -8.13 -38.56 -38.52
N LYS A 502 -8.21 -37.24 -38.74
CA LYS A 502 -7.09 -36.43 -39.22
C LYS A 502 -6.06 -36.13 -38.15
N THR A 503 -6.47 -36.01 -36.88
CA THR A 503 -5.61 -35.65 -35.74
C THR A 503 -5.07 -36.88 -34.98
N GLU A 504 -5.71 -38.05 -35.08
CA GLU A 504 -5.28 -39.29 -34.40
C GLU A 504 -3.83 -39.69 -34.70
N PRO A 505 -3.36 -39.66 -35.96
CA PRO A 505 -1.98 -40.04 -36.27
C PRO A 505 -0.94 -39.16 -35.58
N PHE A 506 -1.28 -37.91 -35.34
CA PHE A 506 -0.42 -36.99 -34.58
C PHE A 506 -0.27 -37.44 -33.12
N PHE A 507 -1.37 -37.77 -32.43
CA PHE A 507 -1.34 -38.20 -31.03
C PHE A 507 -0.75 -39.58 -30.85
N GLU A 508 -1.01 -40.50 -31.78
CA GLU A 508 -0.38 -41.83 -31.80
C GLU A 508 1.13 -41.71 -32.06
N GLY A 509 1.52 -40.83 -33.00
CA GLY A 509 2.92 -40.53 -33.28
C GLY A 509 3.64 -39.95 -32.06
N LEU A 510 3.00 -38.97 -31.38
CA LEU A 510 3.53 -38.38 -30.16
C LEU A 510 3.74 -39.45 -29.06
N ASN A 511 2.75 -40.30 -28.85
CA ASN A 511 2.82 -41.39 -27.87
C ASN A 511 3.92 -42.40 -28.19
N THR A 512 4.06 -42.76 -29.46
CA THR A 512 5.09 -43.69 -29.94
C THR A 512 6.49 -43.08 -29.80
N ILE A 513 6.68 -41.82 -30.18
CA ILE A 513 7.94 -41.09 -30.02
C ILE A 513 8.32 -41.02 -28.55
N TYR A 514 7.37 -40.64 -27.68
CA TYR A 514 7.60 -40.56 -26.24
C TYR A 514 7.96 -41.93 -25.66
N ALA A 515 7.22 -43.00 -25.98
CA ALA A 515 7.50 -44.34 -25.49
C ALA A 515 8.91 -44.83 -25.90
N LYS A 516 9.34 -44.56 -27.16
CA LYS A 516 10.70 -44.85 -27.61
C LYS A 516 11.76 -44.03 -26.88
N SER A 517 11.57 -42.73 -26.77
CA SER A 517 12.51 -41.83 -26.09
C SER A 517 12.61 -42.09 -24.58
N LEU A 518 11.48 -42.38 -23.91
CA LEU A 518 11.45 -42.78 -22.51
C LEU A 518 12.19 -44.09 -22.28
N ASN A 519 11.98 -45.11 -23.16
CA ASN A 519 12.71 -46.38 -23.08
C ASN A 519 14.22 -46.19 -23.26
N ALA A 520 14.65 -45.38 -24.22
CA ALA A 520 16.05 -45.02 -24.40
C ALA A 520 16.63 -44.33 -23.16
N PHE A 521 15.88 -43.38 -22.58
CA PHE A 521 16.28 -42.64 -21.39
C PHE A 521 16.36 -43.55 -20.15
N LEU A 522 15.39 -44.43 -19.93
CA LEU A 522 15.37 -45.38 -18.80
C LEU A 522 16.48 -46.43 -18.89
N ASN A 523 16.89 -46.80 -20.09
CA ASN A 523 18.05 -47.70 -20.27
C ASN A 523 19.37 -47.01 -19.89
N HIS A 524 19.41 -45.69 -19.96
CA HIS A 524 20.55 -44.86 -19.56
C HIS A 524 20.18 -43.92 -18.41
N LYS A 525 19.40 -44.40 -17.44
CA LYS A 525 18.81 -43.59 -16.35
C LYS A 525 19.83 -42.80 -15.52
N ILE A 526 21.10 -43.17 -15.52
CA ILE A 526 22.20 -42.46 -14.84
C ILE A 526 22.30 -41.01 -15.33
N TRP A 527 21.90 -40.68 -16.57
CA TRP A 527 21.89 -39.32 -17.10
C TRP A 527 20.92 -38.37 -16.39
N SER A 528 19.93 -38.90 -15.64
CA SER A 528 19.04 -38.09 -14.84
C SER A 528 19.77 -37.35 -13.73
N ILE A 529 20.86 -37.94 -13.16
CA ILE A 529 21.63 -37.33 -12.05
C ILE A 529 22.35 -36.04 -12.47
N PRO A 530 23.20 -36.06 -13.56
CA PRO A 530 23.84 -34.81 -14.01
C PRO A 530 22.83 -33.73 -14.46
N ILE A 531 21.70 -34.13 -15.05
CA ILE A 531 20.63 -33.16 -15.39
C ILE A 531 20.09 -32.48 -14.13
N VAL A 532 19.79 -33.25 -13.08
CA VAL A 532 19.31 -32.69 -11.80
C VAL A 532 20.36 -31.79 -11.16
N ILE A 533 21.64 -32.19 -11.16
CA ILE A 533 22.74 -31.37 -10.63
C ILE A 533 22.86 -30.04 -11.42
N LEU A 534 22.80 -30.11 -12.75
CA LEU A 534 22.85 -28.93 -13.62
C LEU A 534 21.67 -27.96 -13.31
N LEU A 535 20.48 -28.51 -13.05
CA LEU A 535 19.31 -27.71 -12.69
C LEU A 535 19.46 -27.05 -11.33
N PHE A 536 19.97 -27.75 -10.32
CA PHE A 536 20.31 -27.12 -9.03
C PHE A 536 21.38 -26.04 -9.19
N GLY A 537 22.39 -26.27 -10.01
CA GLY A 537 23.38 -25.26 -10.36
C GLY A 537 22.75 -24.04 -11.06
N SER A 538 21.81 -24.27 -11.98
CA SER A 538 21.10 -23.17 -12.66
C SER A 538 20.21 -22.38 -11.70
N ILE A 539 19.54 -23.02 -10.73
CA ILE A 539 18.78 -22.33 -9.68
C ILE A 539 19.72 -21.39 -8.92
N GLY A 540 20.87 -21.89 -8.44
CA GLY A 540 21.82 -21.04 -7.71
C GLY A 540 22.34 -19.87 -8.54
N TYR A 541 22.63 -20.12 -9.82
CA TYR A 541 23.10 -19.09 -10.74
C TYR A 541 22.03 -17.99 -10.98
N PHE A 542 20.81 -18.38 -11.36
CA PHE A 542 19.76 -17.41 -11.62
C PHE A 542 19.27 -16.71 -10.36
N TRP A 543 19.16 -17.43 -9.23
CA TRP A 543 18.78 -16.83 -7.95
C TRP A 543 19.71 -15.68 -7.52
N LYS A 544 21.01 -15.86 -7.75
CA LYS A 544 22.02 -14.85 -7.44
C LYS A 544 21.99 -13.66 -8.40
N ASN A 545 21.59 -13.86 -9.66
CA ASN A 545 21.66 -12.84 -10.72
C ASN A 545 20.33 -12.12 -10.98
N ILE A 546 19.21 -12.66 -10.54
CA ILE A 546 17.91 -12.01 -10.65
C ILE A 546 17.82 -10.96 -9.55
N ARG A 547 17.52 -9.73 -9.96
CA ARG A 547 17.33 -8.61 -9.05
C ARG A 547 16.10 -8.80 -8.20
N SER A 548 16.12 -8.28 -6.96
CA SER A 548 15.00 -8.39 -6.05
C SER A 548 14.46 -7.03 -5.61
N GLU A 549 13.15 -6.89 -5.67
CA GLU A 549 12.41 -5.71 -5.23
C GLU A 549 11.14 -6.12 -4.47
N LEU A 550 10.48 -5.21 -3.79
CA LEU A 550 9.25 -5.51 -3.07
C LEU A 550 8.11 -5.79 -4.06
N SER A 551 7.87 -4.86 -4.96
CA SER A 551 6.85 -4.96 -6.01
C SER A 551 7.28 -4.17 -7.24
N PRO A 552 6.88 -4.58 -8.45
CA PRO A 552 7.16 -3.79 -9.65
C PRO A 552 6.40 -2.47 -9.62
N LEU A 553 6.98 -1.45 -10.26
CA LEU A 553 6.32 -0.17 -10.44
C LEU A 553 5.15 -0.32 -11.43
N GLU A 554 3.98 0.18 -11.02
CA GLU A 554 2.78 0.19 -11.85
C GLU A 554 2.56 1.56 -12.48
N ASP A 555 2.02 1.57 -13.68
CA ASP A 555 1.57 2.80 -14.32
C ASP A 555 0.21 3.21 -13.75
N ARG A 556 0.20 4.26 -12.92
CA ARG A 556 -0.98 4.81 -12.25
C ARG A 556 -1.41 6.15 -12.83
N SER A 557 -0.84 6.52 -13.97
CA SER A 557 -1.06 7.82 -14.61
C SER A 557 -0.77 9.01 -13.69
N MET A 558 0.15 8.85 -12.70
CA MET A 558 0.53 9.91 -11.78
C MET A 558 2.02 9.89 -11.46
N ILE A 559 2.68 11.04 -11.63
CA ILE A 559 4.09 11.24 -11.26
C ILE A 559 4.14 12.34 -10.21
N SER A 560 4.84 12.09 -9.11
CA SER A 560 5.04 13.08 -8.05
C SER A 560 6.45 13.67 -8.13
N VAL A 561 6.56 14.97 -7.91
CA VAL A 561 7.85 15.66 -7.74
C VAL A 561 7.85 16.30 -6.37
N ASN A 562 8.70 15.83 -5.49
CA ASN A 562 8.89 16.41 -4.17
C ASN A 562 10.01 17.44 -4.21
N MET A 563 9.73 18.65 -3.76
CA MET A 563 10.65 19.77 -3.77
C MET A 563 11.07 20.11 -2.35
N ARG A 564 12.35 20.37 -2.17
CA ARG A 564 12.92 20.76 -0.89
C ARG A 564 13.87 21.94 -1.07
N GLY A 565 13.55 23.04 -0.45
CA GLY A 565 14.39 24.21 -0.44
C GLY A 565 15.66 24.05 0.40
N PRO A 566 16.61 24.98 0.27
CA PRO A 566 17.64 25.19 1.28
C PRO A 566 17.02 25.38 2.67
N GLU A 567 17.71 24.97 3.71
CA GLU A 567 17.19 25.15 5.05
C GLU A 567 17.06 26.65 5.39
N GLY A 568 15.89 27.02 5.90
CA GLY A 568 15.53 28.44 6.11
C GLY A 568 14.92 29.12 4.88
N ALA A 569 14.69 28.40 3.77
CA ALA A 569 14.02 28.97 2.59
C ALA A 569 12.62 29.46 2.94
N THR A 570 12.30 30.67 2.46
CA THR A 570 11.01 31.29 2.66
C THR A 570 9.94 30.64 1.79
N PHE A 571 8.68 30.83 2.14
CA PHE A 571 7.55 30.35 1.37
C PHE A 571 7.57 30.89 -0.07
N GLU A 572 7.92 32.18 -0.26
CA GLU A 572 7.99 32.81 -1.59
C GLU A 572 9.05 32.15 -2.45
N PHE A 573 10.23 31.88 -1.90
CA PHE A 573 11.29 31.17 -2.63
C PHE A 573 10.80 29.80 -3.11
N ILE A 574 10.14 29.04 -2.25
CA ILE A 574 9.62 27.72 -2.60
C ILE A 574 8.47 27.82 -3.60
N ARG A 575 7.59 28.80 -3.48
CA ARG A 575 6.52 29.06 -4.46
C ARG A 575 7.09 29.31 -5.85
N ASP A 576 8.06 30.22 -5.95
CA ASP A 576 8.67 30.60 -7.23
C ASP A 576 9.47 29.44 -7.83
N TYR A 577 10.12 28.63 -6.99
CA TYR A 577 10.77 27.37 -7.44
C TYR A 577 9.75 26.31 -7.90
N ALA A 578 8.64 26.15 -7.19
CA ALA A 578 7.59 25.24 -7.57
C ALA A 578 6.95 25.63 -8.92
N ASP A 579 6.79 26.94 -9.17
CA ASP A 579 6.29 27.44 -10.44
C ASP A 579 7.26 27.12 -11.61
N ARG A 580 8.57 27.17 -11.37
CA ARG A 580 9.58 26.71 -12.36
C ARG A 580 9.47 25.21 -12.64
N ILE A 581 9.37 24.39 -11.60
CA ILE A 581 9.22 22.94 -11.76
C ILE A 581 7.91 22.60 -12.48
N GLU A 582 6.84 23.35 -12.22
CA GLU A 582 5.57 23.22 -12.93
C GLU A 582 5.71 23.53 -14.41
N GLN A 583 6.41 24.59 -14.80
CA GLN A 583 6.69 24.92 -16.20
C GLN A 583 7.52 23.84 -16.89
N ILE A 584 8.52 23.27 -16.21
CA ILE A 584 9.31 22.15 -16.73
C ILE A 584 8.41 20.93 -16.97
N ALA A 585 7.60 20.55 -15.98
CA ALA A 585 6.67 19.43 -16.09
C ALA A 585 5.64 19.64 -17.21
N ASP A 586 5.14 20.87 -17.35
CA ASP A 586 4.20 21.29 -18.39
C ASP A 586 4.78 21.10 -19.80
N SER A 587 6.05 21.48 -20.00
CA SER A 587 6.75 21.37 -21.29
C SER A 587 7.10 19.94 -21.67
N ILE A 588 7.41 19.07 -20.70
CA ILE A 588 7.88 17.70 -20.93
C ILE A 588 6.72 16.73 -21.18
N ALA A 589 5.59 16.95 -20.53
CA ALA A 589 4.45 16.03 -20.56
C ALA A 589 3.22 16.65 -21.25
N PRO A 590 3.19 16.69 -22.61
CA PRO A 590 1.99 17.08 -23.33
C PRO A 590 0.80 16.14 -23.05
N GLU A 591 1.08 14.90 -22.64
CA GLU A 591 0.07 13.88 -22.26
C GLU A 591 -0.53 14.11 -20.86
N LYS A 592 -0.27 15.26 -20.24
CA LYS A 592 -0.89 15.58 -18.95
C LYS A 592 -2.37 15.86 -19.06
N GLN A 593 -3.11 15.42 -18.08
CA GLN A 593 -4.49 15.84 -17.82
C GLN A 593 -4.49 17.12 -16.97
N SER A 594 -3.69 17.15 -15.92
CA SER A 594 -3.55 18.31 -15.02
C SER A 594 -2.28 18.25 -14.20
N ILE A 595 -1.86 19.40 -13.68
CA ILE A 595 -0.76 19.54 -12.74
C ILE A 595 -1.32 20.11 -11.43
N MET A 596 -1.03 19.47 -10.31
CA MET A 596 -1.35 19.95 -8.99
C MET A 596 -0.06 20.32 -8.26
N THR A 597 0.10 21.59 -7.92
CA THR A 597 1.27 22.11 -7.22
C THR A 597 0.90 22.58 -5.84
N ARG A 598 1.59 22.10 -4.82
CA ARG A 598 1.46 22.53 -3.43
C ARG A 598 2.79 23.06 -2.93
N SER A 599 2.77 24.26 -2.38
CA SER A 599 3.95 24.92 -1.79
C SER A 599 3.69 25.25 -0.33
N TRP A 600 4.71 25.07 0.51
CA TRP A 600 4.72 25.45 1.92
C TRP A 600 6.12 25.90 2.33
N GLU A 601 6.28 26.44 3.53
CA GLU A 601 7.59 26.88 4.02
C GLU A 601 8.60 25.73 4.05
N GLY A 602 9.72 25.85 3.34
CA GLY A 602 10.79 24.88 3.27
C GLY A 602 10.62 23.78 2.21
N GLY A 603 9.43 23.63 1.61
CA GLY A 603 9.23 22.57 0.61
C GLY A 603 7.96 22.69 -0.24
N GLY A 604 7.83 21.80 -1.19
CA GLY A 604 6.67 21.72 -2.08
C GLY A 604 6.51 20.35 -2.67
N SER A 605 5.38 20.11 -3.30
CA SER A 605 5.12 18.91 -4.09
C SER A 605 4.33 19.25 -5.34
N LEU A 606 4.65 18.56 -6.42
CA LEU A 606 3.92 18.63 -7.68
C LEU A 606 3.45 17.22 -8.02
N ASN A 607 2.17 17.06 -8.31
CA ASN A 607 1.60 15.84 -8.85
C ASN A 607 1.17 16.10 -10.30
N LEU A 608 1.86 15.45 -11.21
CA LEU A 608 1.55 15.43 -12.64
C LEU A 608 0.58 14.28 -12.89
N ILE A 609 -0.65 14.58 -13.20
CA ILE A 609 -1.69 13.62 -13.54
C ILE A 609 -1.70 13.48 -15.07
N LEU A 610 -1.46 12.28 -15.55
CA LEU A 610 -1.41 11.94 -16.97
C LEU A 610 -2.78 11.54 -17.50
N SER A 611 -2.98 11.64 -18.82
CA SER A 611 -4.13 11.06 -19.51
C SER A 611 -4.13 9.52 -19.37
N ASP A 612 -5.24 8.92 -19.74
CA ASP A 612 -5.39 7.45 -19.70
C ASP A 612 -4.25 6.76 -20.46
N ILE A 613 -3.80 5.60 -19.97
CA ILE A 613 -2.70 4.85 -20.57
C ILE A 613 -2.97 4.48 -22.04
N LYS A 614 -4.25 4.35 -22.42
CA LYS A 614 -4.66 4.04 -23.80
C LYS A 614 -4.63 5.25 -24.74
N GLU A 615 -4.57 6.46 -24.20
CA GLU A 615 -4.59 7.73 -24.95
C GLU A 615 -3.21 8.35 -25.13
N ARG A 616 -2.17 7.78 -24.53
CA ARG A 616 -0.80 8.31 -24.58
C ARG A 616 0.19 7.35 -25.23
N GLU A 617 1.22 7.92 -25.87
CA GLU A 617 2.26 7.13 -26.53
C GLU A 617 3.36 6.69 -25.57
N ARG A 618 3.70 7.55 -24.57
CA ARG A 618 4.76 7.28 -23.60
C ARG A 618 4.20 6.73 -22.29
N SER A 619 4.91 5.76 -21.74
CA SER A 619 4.62 5.24 -20.40
C SER A 619 4.94 6.28 -19.31
N GLN A 620 4.31 6.13 -18.13
CA GLN A 620 4.64 6.93 -16.95
C GLN A 620 6.14 6.87 -16.63
N MET A 621 6.77 5.70 -16.79
CA MET A 621 8.18 5.48 -16.49
C MET A 621 9.08 6.30 -17.41
N GLU A 622 8.79 6.36 -18.70
CA GLU A 622 9.54 7.15 -19.70
C GLU A 622 9.40 8.64 -19.44
N ILE A 623 8.18 9.10 -19.13
CA ILE A 623 7.93 10.51 -18.78
C ILE A 623 8.67 10.86 -17.47
N ALA A 624 8.60 10.00 -16.46
CA ALA A 624 9.28 10.20 -15.18
C ALA A 624 10.82 10.24 -15.34
N GLU A 625 11.39 9.39 -16.19
CA GLU A 625 12.83 9.39 -16.48
C GLU A 625 13.25 10.70 -17.15
N THR A 626 12.47 11.17 -18.15
CA THR A 626 12.72 12.43 -18.85
C THR A 626 12.60 13.61 -17.90
N LEU A 627 11.52 13.65 -17.11
CA LEU A 627 11.31 14.71 -16.12
C LEU A 627 12.42 14.73 -15.06
N SER A 628 12.87 13.56 -14.61
CA SER A 628 13.97 13.45 -13.63
C SER A 628 15.28 14.03 -14.17
N LYS A 629 15.57 13.84 -15.47
CA LYS A 629 16.77 14.41 -16.11
C LYS A 629 16.73 15.93 -16.18
N GLU A 630 15.58 16.50 -16.51
CA GLU A 630 15.43 17.96 -16.63
C GLU A 630 15.37 18.65 -15.26
N VAL A 631 14.62 18.09 -14.32
CA VAL A 631 14.51 18.63 -12.95
C VAL A 631 15.88 18.67 -12.24
N ARG A 632 16.77 17.72 -12.53
CA ARG A 632 18.13 17.71 -11.95
C ARG A 632 19.02 18.86 -12.43
N LYS A 633 18.70 19.51 -13.56
CA LYS A 633 19.45 20.67 -14.03
C LYS A 633 19.18 21.93 -13.21
N GLU A 634 18.06 21.93 -12.46
CA GLU A 634 17.72 23.01 -11.56
C GLU A 634 18.57 22.93 -10.27
N THR A 635 19.36 23.97 -10.03
CA THR A 635 20.33 24.02 -8.93
C THR A 635 19.90 24.88 -7.76
N LEU A 636 18.80 25.64 -7.88
CA LEU A 636 18.31 26.55 -6.82
C LEU A 636 17.81 25.83 -5.57
N ALA A 637 17.19 24.68 -5.78
CA ALA A 637 16.70 23.81 -4.71
C ALA A 637 16.75 22.36 -5.20
N ARG A 638 16.40 21.41 -4.33
CA ARG A 638 16.38 19.99 -4.69
C ARG A 638 14.96 19.56 -5.05
N ALA A 639 14.81 18.86 -6.16
CA ALA A 639 13.57 18.24 -6.54
C ALA A 639 13.80 16.78 -6.96
N PHE A 640 12.89 15.92 -6.51
CA PHE A 640 12.96 14.47 -6.69
C PHE A 640 11.70 14.00 -7.39
N VAL A 641 11.87 13.40 -8.56
CA VAL A 641 10.79 12.73 -9.26
C VAL A 641 10.58 11.36 -8.64
N GLN A 642 9.38 11.11 -8.21
CA GLN A 642 9.00 9.88 -7.53
C GLN A 642 7.79 9.27 -8.20
N GLN A 643 7.82 7.95 -8.36
CA GLN A 643 6.68 7.16 -8.78
C GLN A 643 6.11 6.42 -7.57
N GLN A 644 4.80 6.26 -7.53
CA GLN A 644 4.15 5.59 -6.42
C GLN A 644 4.42 4.09 -6.50
N SER A 645 4.96 3.51 -5.42
CA SER A 645 5.10 2.06 -5.27
C SER A 645 3.73 1.40 -5.09
N THR A 646 3.59 0.18 -5.57
CA THR A 646 2.35 -0.60 -5.46
C THR A 646 2.03 -0.93 -4.00
N PHE A 647 3.05 -1.27 -3.21
CA PHE A 647 2.95 -1.58 -1.78
C PHE A 647 3.96 -0.77 -0.97
N GLY A 648 3.65 -0.43 0.27
CA GLY A 648 4.55 0.23 1.20
C GLY A 648 4.78 1.73 0.99
N GLY A 649 4.41 2.28 -0.18
CA GLY A 649 4.72 3.66 -0.59
C GLY A 649 3.71 4.73 -0.20
N ARG A 650 2.65 4.43 0.56
CA ARG A 650 1.59 5.41 0.91
C ARG A 650 2.08 6.63 1.71
N ARG A 651 3.30 6.58 2.29
CA ARG A 651 3.90 7.68 3.05
C ARG A 651 4.89 8.54 2.26
N GLY A 652 5.04 8.31 0.96
CA GLY A 652 5.93 9.08 0.10
C GLY A 652 7.37 9.03 0.60
N GLY A 653 8.18 8.14 0.09
CA GLY A 653 9.60 8.00 0.43
C GLY A 653 10.36 7.40 -0.73
N MET A 654 11.68 7.54 -0.71
CA MET A 654 12.55 6.82 -1.62
C MET A 654 12.59 5.34 -1.24
N PRO A 655 12.86 4.42 -2.17
CA PRO A 655 12.85 2.98 -1.92
C PRO A 655 13.82 2.55 -0.82
N ILE A 656 14.96 3.21 -0.70
CA ILE A 656 15.88 2.99 0.41
C ILE A 656 15.59 3.99 1.52
N GLN A 657 15.31 3.48 2.71
CA GLN A 657 15.12 4.26 3.95
C GLN A 657 15.89 3.57 5.08
N TYR A 658 17.07 4.09 5.35
CA TYR A 658 18.02 3.53 6.32
C TYR A 658 18.13 4.46 7.53
N VAL A 659 17.77 3.97 8.71
CA VAL A 659 17.71 4.76 9.95
C VAL A 659 18.99 4.55 10.76
N LEU A 660 19.73 5.63 10.94
CA LEU A 660 20.87 5.68 11.85
C LEU A 660 20.36 6.14 13.22
N GLN A 661 20.60 5.37 14.25
CA GLN A 661 20.24 5.65 15.63
C GLN A 661 21.50 5.90 16.46
N ALA A 662 21.54 7.01 17.17
CA ALA A 662 22.67 7.36 18.03
C ALA A 662 22.19 7.69 19.45
N PRO A 663 23.07 7.60 20.45
CA PRO A 663 22.74 8.00 21.82
C PRO A 663 22.54 9.51 21.98
N THR A 664 23.27 10.31 21.20
CA THR A 664 23.21 11.79 21.26
C THR A 664 23.19 12.41 19.87
N LEU A 665 22.70 13.65 19.80
CA LEU A 665 22.66 14.44 18.57
C LEU A 665 24.08 14.77 18.06
N ASP A 666 25.01 15.03 18.96
CA ASP A 666 26.41 15.35 18.64
C ASP A 666 27.09 14.21 17.87
N LYS A 667 26.82 12.97 18.26
CA LYS A 667 27.33 11.79 17.54
C LYS A 667 26.81 11.75 16.10
N LEU A 668 25.54 12.03 15.89
CA LEU A 668 24.98 12.13 14.52
C LEU A 668 25.64 13.27 13.74
N GLN A 669 25.85 14.42 14.36
CA GLN A 669 26.51 15.57 13.72
C GLN A 669 27.95 15.24 13.27
N GLU A 670 28.66 14.45 14.05
CA GLU A 670 30.04 14.03 13.76
C GLU A 670 30.14 13.04 12.58
N PHE A 671 29.30 11.99 12.58
CA PHE A 671 29.44 10.87 11.65
C PHE A 671 28.61 11.03 10.36
N LEU A 672 27.50 11.75 10.43
CA LEU A 672 26.55 11.87 9.30
C LEU A 672 27.18 12.45 8.01
N PRO A 673 28.03 13.48 8.04
CA PRO A 673 28.65 14.00 6.82
C PRO A 673 29.50 12.96 6.08
N THR A 674 30.32 12.19 6.81
CA THR A 674 31.17 11.14 6.25
C THR A 674 30.34 9.98 5.69
N PHE A 675 29.27 9.60 6.40
CA PHE A 675 28.34 8.58 5.94
C PHE A 675 27.66 9.00 4.63
N MET A 676 27.12 10.23 4.58
CA MET A 676 26.45 10.77 3.40
C MET A 676 27.40 10.93 2.22
N GLN A 677 28.67 11.29 2.46
CA GLN A 677 29.68 11.36 1.42
C GLN A 677 29.87 10.00 0.76
N LYS A 678 30.09 8.94 1.54
CA LYS A 678 30.25 7.57 1.01
C LYS A 678 29.02 7.04 0.30
N VAL A 679 27.83 7.35 0.80
CA VAL A 679 26.57 6.98 0.13
C VAL A 679 26.48 7.68 -1.24
N ASN A 680 26.83 8.95 -1.32
CA ASN A 680 26.78 9.69 -2.60
C ASN A 680 27.90 9.29 -3.59
N GLU A 681 29.02 8.76 -3.12
CA GLU A 681 30.10 8.24 -3.96
C GLU A 681 29.78 6.84 -4.52
N SER A 682 28.85 6.11 -3.90
CA SER A 682 28.49 4.76 -4.35
C SER A 682 27.71 4.78 -5.66
N PRO A 683 28.08 3.92 -6.64
CA PRO A 683 27.37 3.81 -7.91
C PRO A 683 25.96 3.21 -7.80
N VAL A 684 25.61 2.65 -6.66
CA VAL A 684 24.32 2.00 -6.40
C VAL A 684 23.21 3.05 -6.28
N PHE A 685 23.53 4.19 -5.66
CA PHE A 685 22.52 5.19 -5.29
C PHE A 685 22.42 6.29 -6.34
N GLN A 686 21.19 6.66 -6.66
CA GLN A 686 20.94 7.71 -7.64
C GLN A 686 21.14 9.10 -7.03
N MET A 687 20.59 9.33 -5.85
CA MET A 687 20.68 10.53 -5.06
C MET A 687 20.29 10.15 -3.63
N ALA A 688 21.14 10.47 -2.69
CA ALA A 688 20.87 10.27 -1.29
C ALA A 688 20.53 11.59 -0.61
N ASP A 689 19.54 11.54 0.25
CA ASP A 689 19.15 12.65 1.12
C ASP A 689 19.01 12.18 2.56
N VAL A 690 19.18 13.08 3.50
CA VAL A 690 18.98 12.83 4.93
C VAL A 690 17.97 13.79 5.50
N ASN A 691 17.10 13.29 6.36
CA ASN A 691 16.09 14.12 7.00
C ASN A 691 16.67 15.06 8.05
N LEU A 692 17.73 14.67 8.77
CA LEU A 692 18.40 15.49 9.79
C LEU A 692 19.51 16.32 9.16
N ARG A 693 19.44 17.64 9.30
CA ARG A 693 20.42 18.59 8.77
C ARG A 693 20.73 19.64 9.81
N PHE A 694 22.00 20.04 9.91
CA PHE A 694 22.48 21.04 10.85
C PHE A 694 22.79 22.38 10.14
N THR A 695 21.90 22.83 9.28
CA THR A 695 22.16 23.95 8.36
C THR A 695 21.12 25.06 8.40
N LYS A 696 20.05 24.96 9.23
CA LYS A 696 19.07 26.03 9.35
C LYS A 696 19.67 27.20 10.14
N PRO A 697 19.73 28.43 9.57
CA PRO A 697 20.12 29.60 10.33
C PRO A 697 19.15 29.85 11.49
N GLU A 698 19.66 30.09 12.67
CA GLU A 698 18.90 30.43 13.88
C GLU A 698 19.50 31.65 14.57
N ALA A 699 18.64 32.61 14.90
CA ALA A 699 19.01 33.73 15.78
C ALA A 699 18.79 33.31 17.24
N ARG A 700 19.88 33.04 17.94
CA ARG A 700 19.85 32.66 19.35
C ARG A 700 19.85 33.94 20.23
N ILE A 701 18.84 34.11 21.08
CA ILE A 701 18.65 35.25 21.97
C ILE A 701 19.03 34.82 23.39
N GLU A 702 20.13 35.34 23.88
CA GLU A 702 20.59 35.13 25.26
C GLU A 702 20.17 36.32 26.12
N ILE A 703 19.42 36.07 27.20
CA ILE A 703 18.94 37.10 28.09
C ILE A 703 20.03 37.39 29.14
N ASP A 704 20.47 38.66 29.21
CA ASP A 704 21.33 39.16 30.28
C ASP A 704 20.49 39.34 31.55
N ARG A 705 20.52 38.34 32.40
CA ARG A 705 19.69 38.27 33.60
C ARG A 705 20.02 39.38 34.61
N ASP A 706 21.29 39.78 34.70
CA ASP A 706 21.76 40.81 35.64
C ASP A 706 21.26 42.19 35.21
N LYS A 707 21.42 42.50 33.91
CA LYS A 707 20.86 43.76 33.37
C LYS A 707 19.34 43.78 33.43
N ALA A 708 18.67 42.67 33.08
CA ALA A 708 17.21 42.59 33.14
C ALA A 708 16.71 42.83 34.57
N SER A 709 17.35 42.23 35.56
CA SER A 709 17.03 42.43 36.98
C SER A 709 17.25 43.89 37.45
N LEU A 710 18.42 44.45 37.06
CA LEU A 710 18.72 45.86 37.40
C LEU A 710 17.72 46.86 36.82
N LEU A 711 17.22 46.58 35.61
CA LEU A 711 16.22 47.42 34.94
C LEU A 711 14.77 47.04 35.29
N GLY A 712 14.58 46.12 36.22
CA GLY A 712 13.25 45.69 36.69
C GLY A 712 12.43 44.93 35.65
N VAL A 713 13.07 44.23 34.73
CA VAL A 713 12.38 43.44 33.69
C VAL A 713 12.50 41.96 33.96
N SER A 714 11.38 41.27 34.04
CA SER A 714 11.39 39.82 34.22
C SER A 714 11.72 39.06 32.91
N THR A 715 12.40 37.92 33.02
CA THR A 715 12.63 37.01 31.90
C THR A 715 11.33 36.64 31.20
N ARG A 716 10.24 36.49 31.96
CA ARG A 716 8.89 36.20 31.44
C ARG A 716 8.40 37.31 30.52
N ASN A 717 8.54 38.58 30.92
CA ASN A 717 8.09 39.74 30.12
C ASN A 717 8.87 39.80 28.80
N ILE A 718 10.17 39.53 28.82
CA ILE A 718 11.01 39.47 27.61
C ILE A 718 10.50 38.36 26.67
N ALA A 719 10.32 37.16 27.22
CA ALA A 719 9.89 36.00 26.42
C ALA A 719 8.47 36.20 25.83
N GLN A 720 7.53 36.71 26.64
CA GLN A 720 6.16 36.96 26.17
C GLN A 720 6.11 38.08 25.12
N THR A 721 6.90 39.16 25.31
CA THR A 721 6.99 40.24 24.32
C THR A 721 7.48 39.71 22.97
N LEU A 722 8.54 38.89 22.97
CA LEU A 722 9.04 38.24 21.76
C LEU A 722 8.00 37.30 21.14
N GLN A 723 7.31 36.54 21.99
CA GLN A 723 6.27 35.60 21.57
C GLN A 723 5.13 36.31 20.83
N TYR A 724 4.55 37.38 21.42
CA TYR A 724 3.45 38.10 20.79
C TYR A 724 3.90 39.03 19.64
N ALA A 725 5.17 39.37 19.59
CA ALA A 725 5.73 40.17 18.50
C ALA A 725 6.04 39.35 17.25
N LEU A 726 6.61 38.13 17.40
CA LEU A 726 7.25 37.45 16.30
C LEU A 726 6.60 36.11 15.91
N SER A 727 5.88 35.44 16.85
CA SER A 727 5.43 34.05 16.60
C SER A 727 4.05 33.92 15.90
N GLY A 728 3.33 35.05 15.69
CA GLY A 728 1.95 34.98 15.21
C GLY A 728 1.01 34.29 16.21
N GLN A 729 1.27 34.51 17.51
CA GLN A 729 0.53 33.87 18.59
C GLN A 729 -0.93 34.29 18.59
N ARG A 730 -1.80 33.33 18.90
CA ARG A 730 -3.23 33.57 19.09
C ARG A 730 -3.45 34.51 20.29
N MET A 731 -4.06 35.67 20.04
CA MET A 731 -4.43 36.66 21.05
C MET A 731 -5.86 36.51 21.58
N GLY A 732 -6.71 35.77 20.87
CA GLY A 732 -8.10 35.54 21.25
C GLY A 732 -8.89 34.93 20.11
N TYR A 733 -10.21 35.03 20.20
CA TYR A 733 -11.14 34.61 19.18
C TYR A 733 -12.15 35.71 18.87
N PHE A 734 -12.63 35.78 17.63
CA PHE A 734 -13.74 36.60 17.21
C PHE A 734 -14.78 35.80 16.47
N TYR A 735 -15.98 36.31 16.35
CA TYR A 735 -17.08 35.64 15.67
C TYR A 735 -17.46 36.39 14.39
N MET A 736 -17.56 35.64 13.30
CA MET A 736 -18.00 36.16 12.02
C MET A 736 -18.83 35.08 11.31
N ASN A 737 -19.97 35.43 10.71
CA ASN A 737 -20.86 34.48 10.01
C ASN A 737 -21.27 33.25 10.86
N GLY A 738 -21.47 33.47 12.20
CA GLY A 738 -21.86 32.39 13.12
C GLY A 738 -20.75 31.41 13.48
N LYS A 739 -19.52 31.66 13.05
CA LYS A 739 -18.34 30.80 13.34
C LYS A 739 -17.30 31.58 14.15
N GLN A 740 -16.52 30.80 14.91
CA GLN A 740 -15.42 31.30 15.71
C GLN A 740 -14.11 31.21 14.93
N TYR A 741 -13.37 32.35 14.86
CA TYR A 741 -12.09 32.49 14.19
C TYR A 741 -11.04 33.04 15.14
N GLN A 742 -9.76 32.81 14.81
CA GLN A 742 -8.65 33.26 15.64
C GLN A 742 -8.32 34.74 15.43
N ILE A 743 -7.89 35.40 16.49
CA ILE A 743 -7.23 36.71 16.46
C ILE A 743 -5.73 36.43 16.56
N LEU A 744 -4.96 36.82 15.56
CA LEU A 744 -3.52 36.58 15.48
C LEU A 744 -2.77 37.92 15.44
N GLY A 745 -1.83 38.08 16.36
CA GLY A 745 -0.99 39.27 16.41
C GLY A 745 0.45 39.01 16.06
N GLU A 746 1.03 39.83 15.20
CA GLU A 746 2.45 39.77 14.87
C GLU A 746 2.95 41.11 14.29
N ILE A 747 4.25 41.37 14.39
CA ILE A 747 4.88 42.51 13.75
C ILE A 747 4.83 42.35 12.23
N ASN A 748 4.56 43.42 11.51
CA ASN A 748 4.54 43.44 10.06
C ASN A 748 5.88 42.92 9.51
N ARG A 749 5.80 42.06 8.50
CA ARG A 749 6.97 41.39 7.89
C ARG A 749 8.06 42.36 7.42
N GLN A 750 7.67 43.55 6.93
CA GLN A 750 8.62 44.56 6.46
C GLN A 750 9.49 45.14 7.59
N GLN A 751 9.05 44.99 8.83
CA GLN A 751 9.71 45.52 10.05
C GLN A 751 10.38 44.41 10.89
N ARG A 752 10.53 43.20 10.31
CA ARG A 752 11.24 42.07 10.93
C ARG A 752 12.11 41.29 9.93
N ASN A 753 12.69 42.00 8.96
CA ASN A 753 13.49 41.35 7.89
C ASN A 753 14.92 41.03 8.31
N THR A 754 15.42 41.70 9.37
CA THR A 754 16.79 41.56 9.84
C THR A 754 16.84 41.39 11.36
N PRO A 755 17.91 40.76 11.92
CA PRO A 755 18.09 40.72 13.37
C PRO A 755 18.20 42.09 14.04
N VAL A 756 18.58 43.11 13.29
CA VAL A 756 18.64 44.53 13.79
C VAL A 756 17.25 45.07 14.11
N ASP A 757 16.20 44.53 13.47
CA ASP A 757 14.82 44.95 13.68
C ASP A 757 14.32 44.65 15.12
N LEU A 758 15.00 43.74 15.85
CA LEU A 758 14.75 43.48 17.27
C LEU A 758 15.00 44.71 18.15
N LYS A 759 15.81 45.67 17.70
CA LYS A 759 16.06 46.94 18.38
C LYS A 759 14.84 47.84 18.47
N SER A 760 13.87 47.65 17.59
CA SER A 760 12.62 48.38 17.59
C SER A 760 11.59 47.85 18.59
N ILE A 761 11.85 46.72 19.24
CA ILE A 761 10.96 46.08 20.21
C ILE A 761 11.31 46.58 21.62
N TYR A 762 10.29 46.94 22.35
CA TYR A 762 10.41 47.43 23.74
C TYR A 762 9.66 46.50 24.68
N VAL A 763 10.21 46.39 25.90
CA VAL A 763 9.64 45.64 27.01
C VAL A 763 9.35 46.56 28.14
N ARG A 764 8.24 46.41 28.82
CA ARG A 764 7.88 47.28 29.99
C ARG A 764 8.56 46.73 31.24
N SER A 765 9.22 47.63 31.97
CA SER A 765 9.76 47.35 33.31
C SER A 765 8.66 47.34 34.38
N ASN A 766 8.97 46.81 35.56
CA ASN A 766 8.05 46.83 36.70
C ASN A 766 7.68 48.30 37.15
N ASN A 767 8.53 49.26 36.82
CA ASN A 767 8.30 50.68 37.11
C ASN A 767 7.50 51.39 36.00
N GLY A 768 7.09 50.65 34.94
CA GLY A 768 6.32 51.22 33.83
C GLY A 768 7.17 51.80 32.69
N GLU A 769 8.49 51.83 32.82
CA GLU A 769 9.40 52.38 31.81
C GLU A 769 9.55 51.44 30.62
N MET A 770 9.71 52.04 29.43
CA MET A 770 9.94 51.27 28.18
C MET A 770 11.43 51.05 27.97
N ILE A 771 11.84 49.79 28.00
CA ILE A 771 13.25 49.41 27.86
C ILE A 771 13.38 48.69 26.51
N GLN A 772 14.32 49.18 25.70
CA GLN A 772 14.65 48.55 24.41
C GLN A 772 15.20 47.15 24.62
N LEU A 773 14.70 46.18 23.84
CA LEU A 773 15.03 44.76 23.98
C LEU A 773 16.53 44.48 23.79
N ASP A 774 17.20 45.21 22.88
CA ASP A 774 18.64 45.06 22.57
C ASP A 774 19.55 45.33 23.81
N ASN A 775 19.06 46.10 24.80
CA ASN A 775 19.77 46.34 26.06
C ASN A 775 19.72 45.13 27.01
N LEU A 776 18.75 44.22 26.81
CA LEU A 776 18.45 43.10 27.70
C LEU A 776 18.92 41.78 27.15
N VAL A 777 19.21 41.70 25.83
CA VAL A 777 19.52 40.46 25.17
C VAL A 777 20.76 40.57 24.27
N LYS A 778 21.45 39.44 24.08
CA LYS A 778 22.52 39.28 23.11
C LYS A 778 22.04 38.34 22.01
N VAL A 779 22.08 38.80 20.77
CA VAL A 779 21.70 38.02 19.61
C VAL A 779 22.97 37.42 18.98
N THR A 780 23.01 36.11 18.83
CA THR A 780 24.06 35.37 18.13
C THR A 780 23.46 34.54 17.02
N GLU A 781 24.07 34.56 15.85
CA GLU A 781 23.66 33.70 14.76
C GLU A 781 24.30 32.33 14.95
N ASN A 782 23.52 31.29 14.83
CA ASN A 782 23.94 29.90 14.92
C ASN A 782 23.23 29.08 13.83
N VAL A 783 23.58 27.79 13.73
CA VAL A 783 22.88 26.82 12.88
C VAL A 783 22.31 25.73 13.75
N ALA A 784 21.06 25.36 13.49
CA ALA A 784 20.37 24.33 14.23
C ALA A 784 19.59 23.41 13.28
N PRO A 785 19.29 22.18 13.67
CA PRO A 785 18.39 21.34 12.87
C PRO A 785 16.95 21.86 12.94
N PRO A 786 16.27 22.03 11.80
CA PRO A 786 14.88 22.50 11.77
C PRO A 786 13.89 21.51 12.38
N GLN A 787 14.27 20.26 12.35
CA GLN A 787 13.48 19.14 12.88
C GLN A 787 14.42 18.13 13.53
N LEU A 788 13.98 17.57 14.63
CA LEU A 788 14.66 16.51 15.34
C LEU A 788 13.83 15.22 15.23
N TYR A 789 14.51 14.14 14.96
CA TYR A 789 13.91 12.84 14.74
C TYR A 789 14.33 11.85 15.79
N ARG A 790 13.39 11.03 16.24
CA ARG A 790 13.70 9.91 17.14
C ARG A 790 13.04 8.65 16.58
N TYR A 791 13.72 7.54 16.74
CA TYR A 791 13.24 6.22 16.38
C TYR A 791 13.54 5.25 17.52
N ASN A 792 12.48 4.61 18.03
CA ASN A 792 12.54 3.75 19.21
C ASN A 792 13.28 4.43 20.38
N ARG A 793 12.96 5.73 20.61
CA ARG A 793 13.50 6.61 21.66
C ARG A 793 14.97 7.04 21.48
N PHE A 794 15.67 6.57 20.46
CA PHE A 794 17.00 7.07 20.12
C PHE A 794 16.91 8.27 19.18
N VAL A 795 17.80 9.20 19.32
CA VAL A 795 17.96 10.27 18.32
C VAL A 795 18.37 9.62 17.01
N SER A 796 17.73 10.01 15.93
CA SER A 796 17.92 9.30 14.67
C SER A 796 18.03 10.23 13.47
N ALA A 797 18.68 9.72 12.44
CA ALA A 797 18.69 10.30 11.10
C ALA A 797 18.28 9.22 10.09
N THR A 798 17.33 9.51 9.24
CA THR A 798 16.94 8.60 8.16
C THR A 798 17.60 9.04 6.86
N VAL A 799 18.45 8.20 6.33
CA VAL A 799 19.05 8.35 5.01
C VAL A 799 18.13 7.70 4.00
N SER A 800 17.67 8.48 3.04
CA SER A 800 16.77 8.03 1.98
C SER A 800 17.46 8.16 0.63
N SER A 801 17.34 7.16 -0.23
CA SER A 801 17.97 7.17 -1.54
C SER A 801 17.11 6.51 -2.61
N GLY A 802 17.17 7.07 -3.82
CA GLY A 802 16.79 6.36 -5.04
C GLY A 802 17.90 5.40 -5.47
N LEU A 803 17.60 4.52 -6.39
CA LEU A 803 18.53 3.55 -6.94
C LEU A 803 18.86 3.90 -8.40
N ASN A 804 20.12 3.70 -8.78
CA ASN A 804 20.53 3.83 -10.17
C ASN A 804 19.96 2.68 -11.02
N LYS A 805 19.79 2.93 -12.31
CA LYS A 805 19.32 1.92 -13.26
C LYS A 805 20.21 0.68 -13.19
N GLY A 806 19.60 -0.43 -12.84
CA GLY A 806 20.33 -1.67 -12.73
C GLY A 806 20.52 -2.19 -11.32
N TYR A 807 20.18 -1.43 -10.29
CA TYR A 807 20.25 -1.84 -8.89
C TYR A 807 18.84 -1.97 -8.29
N THR A 808 18.71 -2.80 -7.26
CA THR A 808 17.46 -3.10 -6.56
C THR A 808 17.52 -2.66 -5.11
N ILE A 809 16.37 -2.75 -4.41
CA ILE A 809 16.31 -2.47 -2.97
C ILE A 809 17.27 -3.38 -2.20
N GLY A 810 17.37 -4.66 -2.58
CA GLY A 810 18.31 -5.60 -1.96
C GLY A 810 19.76 -5.11 -2.07
N ASP A 811 20.20 -4.79 -3.29
CA ASP A 811 21.56 -4.26 -3.53
C ASP A 811 21.81 -2.98 -2.74
N GLY A 812 20.81 -2.09 -2.68
CA GLY A 812 20.89 -0.83 -1.94
C GLY A 812 21.04 -1.03 -0.44
N LEU A 813 20.31 -1.98 0.14
CA LEU A 813 20.39 -2.28 1.58
C LEU A 813 21.73 -2.92 1.95
N ASP A 814 22.22 -3.85 1.13
CA ASP A 814 23.51 -4.49 1.35
C ASP A 814 24.67 -3.48 1.28
N GLU A 815 24.56 -2.52 0.35
CA GLU A 815 25.53 -1.43 0.24
C GLU A 815 25.43 -0.45 1.42
N MET A 816 24.22 -0.14 1.92
CA MET A 816 24.05 0.67 3.15
C MET A 816 24.65 -0.04 4.36
N ASP A 817 24.42 -1.33 4.51
CA ASP A 817 24.98 -2.14 5.60
C ASP A 817 26.51 -2.17 5.52
N ARG A 818 27.09 -2.26 4.31
CA ARG A 818 28.54 -2.17 4.08
C ARG A 818 29.10 -0.82 4.52
N ILE A 819 28.49 0.28 4.05
CA ILE A 819 28.91 1.64 4.40
C ILE A 819 28.75 1.87 5.91
N ALA A 820 27.68 1.40 6.52
CA ALA A 820 27.45 1.51 7.95
C ALA A 820 28.55 0.80 8.77
N SER A 821 28.92 -0.41 8.37
CA SER A 821 29.99 -1.16 9.03
C SER A 821 31.37 -0.50 8.91
N GLU A 822 31.58 0.31 7.88
CA GLU A 822 32.85 0.99 7.59
C GLU A 822 32.98 2.35 8.32
N VAL A 823 31.85 3.07 8.46
CA VAL A 823 31.85 4.45 8.95
C VAL A 823 31.43 4.56 10.41
N LEU A 824 30.45 3.75 10.85
CA LEU A 824 29.84 3.90 12.17
C LEU A 824 30.59 3.13 13.24
N ASP A 825 30.66 3.70 14.43
CA ASP A 825 31.23 3.01 15.61
C ASP A 825 30.16 2.13 16.31
N GLY A 826 30.59 1.33 17.28
CA GLY A 826 29.70 0.40 18.01
C GLY A 826 28.63 1.07 18.89
N SER A 827 28.61 2.40 19.00
CA SER A 827 27.55 3.15 19.71
C SER A 827 26.29 3.34 18.87
N PHE A 828 26.42 3.23 17.54
CA PHE A 828 25.30 3.35 16.62
C PHE A 828 24.51 2.05 16.51
N ARG A 829 23.21 2.20 16.26
CA ARG A 829 22.32 1.13 15.82
C ARG A 829 21.73 1.52 14.48
N THR A 830 21.45 0.54 13.66
CA THR A 830 20.78 0.72 12.38
C THR A 830 19.40 0.08 12.41
N ALA A 831 18.47 0.69 11.74
CA ALA A 831 17.11 0.18 11.54
C ALA A 831 16.64 0.50 10.13
N LEU A 832 15.57 -0.16 9.70
CA LEU A 832 14.94 0.10 8.41
C LEU A 832 13.59 0.75 8.63
N SER A 833 13.17 1.58 7.69
CA SER A 833 11.85 2.21 7.67
C SER A 833 11.20 2.07 6.29
N GLY A 834 9.89 2.29 6.22
CA GLY A 834 9.15 2.29 4.96
C GLY A 834 9.33 1.01 4.13
N GLU A 835 9.49 1.19 2.83
CA GLU A 835 9.59 0.09 1.86
C GLU A 835 10.79 -0.85 2.13
N SER A 836 11.91 -0.32 2.60
CA SER A 836 13.08 -1.10 2.98
C SER A 836 12.81 -2.10 4.10
N LYS A 837 12.03 -1.70 5.11
CA LYS A 837 11.61 -2.56 6.23
C LYS A 837 10.69 -3.66 5.73
N GLU A 838 9.67 -3.30 4.96
CA GLU A 838 8.71 -4.26 4.39
C GLU A 838 9.39 -5.27 3.46
N PHE A 839 10.36 -4.83 2.65
CA PHE A 839 11.15 -5.72 1.79
C PHE A 839 11.93 -6.77 2.61
N ARG A 840 12.63 -6.36 3.65
CA ARG A 840 13.42 -7.28 4.49
C ARG A 840 12.53 -8.30 5.22
N GLU A 841 11.42 -7.85 5.77
CA GLU A 841 10.46 -8.71 6.47
C GLU A 841 9.72 -9.66 5.51
N SER A 842 9.29 -9.18 4.35
CA SER A 842 8.62 -10.00 3.33
C SER A 842 9.51 -11.12 2.82
N SER A 843 10.77 -10.82 2.51
CA SER A 843 11.71 -11.80 1.96
C SER A 843 11.95 -12.97 2.91
N SER A 844 12.04 -12.72 4.21
CA SER A 844 12.22 -13.77 5.22
C SER A 844 10.97 -14.63 5.40
N SER A 845 9.79 -14.01 5.42
CA SER A 845 8.50 -14.68 5.59
C SER A 845 8.15 -15.59 4.42
N LEU A 846 8.42 -15.14 3.18
CA LEU A 846 8.16 -15.94 1.98
C LEU A 846 9.10 -17.16 1.87
N MET A 847 10.36 -17.01 2.25
CA MET A 847 11.29 -18.14 2.30
C MET A 847 10.82 -19.19 3.31
N PHE A 848 10.37 -18.77 4.49
CA PHE A 848 9.79 -19.66 5.50
C PHE A 848 8.55 -20.38 4.96
N ALA A 849 7.62 -19.65 4.32
CA ALA A 849 6.43 -20.24 3.73
C ALA A 849 6.75 -21.28 2.65
N MET A 850 7.75 -21.02 1.82
CA MET A 850 8.22 -21.96 0.79
C MET A 850 8.75 -23.27 1.39
N ILE A 851 9.60 -23.19 2.41
CA ILE A 851 10.13 -24.35 3.11
C ILE A 851 9.00 -25.15 3.78
N LEU A 852 8.07 -24.46 4.44
CA LEU A 852 6.93 -25.08 5.10
C LEU A 852 5.99 -25.75 4.07
N ALA A 853 5.76 -25.10 2.92
CA ALA A 853 4.98 -25.70 1.83
C ALA A 853 5.60 -26.99 1.30
N LEU A 854 6.92 -27.01 1.09
CA LEU A 854 7.64 -28.22 0.70
C LEU A 854 7.50 -29.33 1.74
N LEU A 855 7.62 -29.01 3.02
CA LEU A 855 7.46 -29.97 4.11
C LEU A 855 6.04 -30.52 4.15
N MET A 856 5.02 -29.65 4.04
CA MET A 856 3.61 -30.05 4.05
C MET A 856 3.27 -30.97 2.89
N ILE A 857 3.74 -30.65 1.68
CA ILE A 857 3.54 -31.53 0.51
C ILE A 857 4.18 -32.89 0.77
N TYR A 858 5.43 -32.91 1.25
CA TYR A 858 6.10 -34.17 1.55
C TYR A 858 5.33 -35.04 2.53
N LEU A 859 4.82 -34.46 3.61
CA LEU A 859 4.04 -35.17 4.62
C LEU A 859 2.69 -35.67 4.09
N VAL A 860 1.98 -34.83 3.32
CA VAL A 860 0.71 -35.23 2.69
C VAL A 860 0.91 -36.37 1.72
N LEU A 861 1.96 -36.29 0.88
CA LEU A 861 2.30 -37.37 -0.05
C LEU A 861 2.77 -38.65 0.65
N ALA A 862 3.50 -38.51 1.76
CA ALA A 862 3.93 -39.67 2.56
C ALA A 862 2.73 -40.43 3.15
N ALA A 863 1.76 -39.72 3.66
CA ALA A 863 0.51 -40.29 4.15
C ALA A 863 -0.32 -40.90 3.02
N GLN A 864 -0.34 -40.27 1.84
CA GLN A 864 -1.07 -40.77 0.68
C GLN A 864 -0.49 -42.07 0.12
N PHE A 865 0.84 -42.11 -0.09
CA PHE A 865 1.51 -43.27 -0.69
C PHE A 865 1.85 -44.38 0.32
N GLU A 866 1.56 -44.18 1.60
CA GLU A 866 2.02 -45.06 2.69
C GLU A 866 3.52 -45.39 2.55
N SER A 867 4.32 -44.37 2.16
CA SER A 867 5.74 -44.50 1.84
C SER A 867 6.48 -43.20 2.10
N PHE A 868 7.63 -43.26 2.76
CA PHE A 868 8.52 -42.10 2.89
C PHE A 868 9.46 -41.91 1.69
N LYS A 869 9.54 -42.86 0.77
CA LYS A 869 10.42 -42.83 -0.41
C LYS A 869 9.73 -42.28 -1.66
N ASP A 870 8.49 -42.67 -1.90
CA ASP A 870 7.75 -42.27 -3.10
C ASP A 870 7.47 -40.74 -3.15
N PRO A 871 7.20 -40.02 -2.04
CA PRO A 871 7.13 -38.56 -2.04
C PRO A 871 8.39 -37.90 -2.57
N LEU A 872 9.58 -38.42 -2.25
CA LEU A 872 10.83 -37.85 -2.74
C LEU A 872 10.91 -37.83 -4.28
N VAL A 873 10.36 -38.85 -4.91
CA VAL A 873 10.29 -38.92 -6.38
C VAL A 873 9.45 -37.80 -6.95
N VAL A 874 8.30 -37.53 -6.34
CA VAL A 874 7.43 -36.40 -6.73
C VAL A 874 8.11 -35.06 -6.46
N MET A 875 8.81 -34.93 -5.34
CA MET A 875 9.49 -33.69 -4.96
C MET A 875 10.58 -33.24 -5.93
N PHE A 876 11.15 -34.17 -6.73
CA PHE A 876 12.08 -33.79 -7.80
C PHE A 876 11.43 -32.90 -8.89
N THR A 877 10.10 -32.89 -9.01
CA THR A 877 9.42 -31.98 -9.94
C THR A 877 9.58 -30.52 -9.57
N VAL A 878 9.77 -30.22 -8.29
CA VAL A 878 9.84 -28.84 -7.76
C VAL A 878 11.10 -28.11 -8.23
N PRO A 879 12.33 -28.65 -8.09
CA PRO A 879 13.51 -28.00 -8.65
C PRO A 879 13.44 -27.75 -10.15
N LEU A 880 12.79 -28.67 -10.91
CA LEU A 880 12.59 -28.50 -12.33
C LEU A 880 11.75 -27.28 -12.66
N ALA A 881 10.70 -27.06 -11.88
CA ALA A 881 9.80 -25.93 -12.04
C ALA A 881 10.46 -24.61 -11.62
N ILE A 882 11.16 -24.59 -10.49
CA ILE A 882 11.87 -23.40 -10.00
C ILE A 882 12.95 -22.99 -11.02
N ALA A 883 13.73 -23.92 -11.54
CA ALA A 883 14.73 -23.63 -12.57
C ALA A 883 14.11 -22.99 -13.81
N GLY A 884 12.97 -23.53 -14.26
CA GLY A 884 12.21 -22.99 -15.40
C GLY A 884 11.68 -21.59 -15.13
N ALA A 885 11.08 -21.36 -13.95
CA ALA A 885 10.56 -20.05 -13.56
C ALA A 885 11.67 -19.01 -13.54
N LEU A 886 12.77 -19.27 -12.86
CA LEU A 886 13.92 -18.37 -12.77
C LEU A 886 14.57 -18.10 -14.13
N MET A 887 14.66 -19.11 -14.98
CA MET A 887 15.19 -18.95 -16.34
C MET A 887 14.31 -18.00 -17.16
N PHE A 888 12.99 -18.19 -17.17
CA PHE A 888 12.07 -17.33 -17.93
C PHE A 888 12.02 -15.91 -17.35
N MET A 889 12.03 -15.76 -16.03
CA MET A 889 12.12 -14.46 -15.39
C MET A 889 13.39 -13.70 -15.78
N SER A 890 14.54 -14.38 -15.77
CA SER A 890 15.82 -13.79 -16.15
C SER A 890 15.82 -13.34 -17.63
N TYR A 891 15.30 -14.14 -18.54
CA TYR A 891 15.19 -13.80 -19.96
C TYR A 891 14.20 -12.67 -20.24
N SER A 892 13.11 -12.59 -19.48
CA SER A 892 12.11 -11.54 -19.62
C SER A 892 12.46 -10.27 -18.85
N GLY A 893 13.59 -10.23 -18.13
CA GLY A 893 14.00 -9.09 -17.33
C GLY A 893 13.12 -8.82 -16.09
N ILE A 894 12.37 -9.83 -15.65
CA ILE A 894 11.47 -9.74 -14.49
C ILE A 894 12.27 -9.93 -13.21
N THR A 895 11.98 -9.08 -12.22
CA THR A 895 12.59 -9.09 -10.89
C THR A 895 11.99 -10.17 -9.99
N MET A 896 12.75 -10.56 -8.97
CA MET A 896 12.25 -11.33 -7.86
C MET A 896 11.44 -10.41 -6.94
N ASN A 897 10.14 -10.49 -7.00
CA ASN A 897 9.22 -9.66 -6.22
C ASN A 897 8.12 -10.52 -5.59
N ILE A 898 7.27 -9.93 -4.78
CA ILE A 898 6.21 -10.65 -4.06
C ILE A 898 5.35 -11.50 -5.03
N PHE A 899 4.98 -10.95 -6.19
CA PHE A 899 4.13 -11.66 -7.16
C PHE A 899 4.84 -12.86 -7.80
N SER A 900 6.10 -12.68 -8.23
CA SER A 900 6.89 -13.77 -8.81
C SER A 900 7.20 -14.85 -7.79
N GLN A 901 7.49 -14.51 -6.53
CA GLN A 901 7.73 -15.47 -5.45
C GLN A 901 6.49 -16.30 -5.14
N ILE A 902 5.31 -15.70 -5.12
CA ILE A 902 4.05 -16.44 -4.95
C ILE A 902 3.77 -17.31 -6.17
N GLY A 903 4.07 -16.83 -7.38
CA GLY A 903 4.03 -17.66 -8.57
C GLY A 903 4.90 -18.92 -8.43
N ILE A 904 6.10 -18.78 -7.87
CA ILE A 904 7.00 -19.93 -7.58
C ILE A 904 6.41 -20.86 -6.52
N ILE A 905 5.84 -20.32 -5.43
CA ILE A 905 5.16 -21.15 -4.41
C ILE A 905 3.99 -21.92 -5.04
N MET A 906 3.17 -21.26 -5.86
CA MET A 906 2.07 -21.89 -6.56
C MET A 906 2.51 -23.01 -7.50
N LEU A 907 3.64 -22.81 -8.20
CA LEU A 907 4.24 -23.85 -9.06
C LEU A 907 4.52 -25.16 -8.32
N ILE A 908 4.93 -25.09 -7.05
CA ILE A 908 5.24 -26.28 -6.25
C ILE A 908 4.01 -27.20 -6.21
N GLY A 909 2.82 -26.66 -6.00
CA GLY A 909 1.58 -27.43 -6.00
C GLY A 909 1.14 -27.90 -7.38
N LEU A 910 1.26 -27.04 -8.39
CA LEU A 910 0.86 -27.34 -9.76
C LEU A 910 1.66 -28.49 -10.38
N VAL A 911 2.97 -28.43 -10.19
CA VAL A 911 3.89 -29.40 -10.84
C VAL A 911 3.90 -30.75 -10.12
N ALA A 912 3.73 -30.74 -8.79
CA ALA A 912 3.61 -31.96 -8.00
C ALA A 912 2.50 -32.87 -8.51
N LYS A 913 1.38 -32.32 -9.01
CA LYS A 913 0.24 -33.06 -9.56
C LYS A 913 0.65 -34.02 -10.68
N ASN A 914 1.50 -33.58 -11.61
CA ASN A 914 1.97 -34.41 -12.70
C ASN A 914 2.80 -35.60 -12.19
N GLY A 915 3.66 -35.37 -11.22
CA GLY A 915 4.44 -36.42 -10.55
C GLY A 915 3.56 -37.40 -9.78
N ILE A 916 2.56 -36.87 -9.03
CA ILE A 916 1.61 -37.69 -8.27
C ILE A 916 0.90 -38.70 -9.22
N LEU A 917 0.36 -38.21 -10.33
CA LEU A 917 -0.37 -39.04 -11.28
C LEU A 917 0.50 -40.18 -11.88
N ILE A 918 1.78 -39.90 -12.16
CA ILE A 918 2.71 -40.93 -12.68
C ILE A 918 3.03 -41.96 -11.59
N VAL A 919 3.36 -41.50 -10.38
CA VAL A 919 3.78 -42.37 -9.27
C VAL A 919 2.62 -43.25 -8.77
N GLU A 920 1.45 -42.62 -8.55
CA GLU A 920 0.24 -43.35 -8.11
C GLU A 920 -0.15 -44.45 -9.08
N PHE A 921 -0.17 -44.13 -10.39
CA PHE A 921 -0.52 -45.11 -11.40
C PHE A 921 0.54 -46.21 -11.54
N ALA A 922 1.82 -45.88 -11.30
CA ALA A 922 2.89 -46.87 -11.27
C ALA A 922 2.73 -47.80 -10.05
N ASN A 923 2.36 -47.29 -8.89
CA ASN A 923 2.06 -48.08 -7.69
C ASN A 923 0.89 -49.03 -7.92
N GLN A 924 -0.21 -48.55 -8.49
CA GLN A 924 -1.38 -49.37 -8.84
C GLN A 924 -1.02 -50.48 -9.82
N ARG A 925 -0.12 -50.22 -10.81
CA ARG A 925 0.37 -51.23 -11.75
C ARG A 925 1.27 -52.28 -11.11
N GLN A 926 2.10 -51.87 -10.12
CA GLN A 926 2.88 -52.83 -9.34
C GLN A 926 1.97 -53.73 -8.50
N GLU A 927 0.93 -53.18 -7.85
CA GLU A 927 -0.06 -53.92 -7.10
C GLU A 927 -0.85 -54.90 -7.99
N SER A 928 -1.06 -54.57 -9.25
CA SER A 928 -1.66 -55.48 -10.23
C SER A 928 -0.70 -56.57 -10.76
N GLY A 929 0.56 -56.62 -10.30
CA GLY A 929 1.52 -57.68 -10.56
C GLY A 929 2.60 -57.40 -11.60
N LEU A 930 2.69 -56.17 -12.14
CA LEU A 930 3.75 -55.78 -13.08
C LEU A 930 5.08 -55.56 -12.37
N SER A 931 6.19 -55.85 -13.03
CA SER A 931 7.51 -55.52 -12.52
C SER A 931 7.71 -53.99 -12.45
N LEU A 932 8.55 -53.49 -11.52
CA LEU A 932 8.80 -52.06 -11.33
C LEU A 932 9.18 -51.34 -12.65
N PRO A 933 10.07 -51.86 -13.52
CA PRO A 933 10.39 -51.21 -14.79
C PRO A 933 9.22 -51.22 -15.80
N GLU A 934 8.40 -52.25 -15.80
CA GLU A 934 7.22 -52.35 -16.68
C GLU A 934 6.08 -51.49 -16.19
N ALA A 935 5.88 -51.44 -14.87
CA ALA A 935 4.88 -50.59 -14.22
C ALA A 935 5.10 -49.11 -14.53
N ILE A 936 6.34 -48.60 -14.39
CA ILE A 936 6.62 -47.18 -14.64
C ILE A 936 6.57 -46.82 -16.13
N ARG A 937 7.02 -47.74 -17.03
CA ARG A 937 6.91 -47.54 -18.49
C ARG A 937 5.45 -47.46 -18.94
N SER A 938 4.65 -48.42 -18.47
CA SER A 938 3.22 -48.47 -18.78
C SER A 938 2.49 -47.25 -18.23
N SER A 939 2.76 -46.89 -16.98
CA SER A 939 2.18 -45.72 -16.31
C SER A 939 2.51 -44.42 -17.04
N ALA A 940 3.78 -44.13 -17.28
CA ALA A 940 4.21 -42.90 -17.93
C ALA A 940 3.64 -42.78 -19.36
N THR A 941 3.59 -43.84 -20.12
CA THR A 941 3.07 -43.85 -21.50
C THR A 941 1.55 -43.63 -21.53
N GLN A 942 0.79 -44.25 -20.62
CA GLN A 942 -0.67 -44.09 -20.56
C GLN A 942 -1.08 -42.72 -20.03
N ARG A 943 -0.30 -42.16 -19.16
CA ARG A 943 -0.57 -40.83 -18.57
C ARG A 943 -0.03 -39.65 -19.38
N LEU A 944 0.70 -39.89 -20.48
CA LEU A 944 1.24 -38.80 -21.31
C LEU A 944 0.14 -37.83 -21.78
N ARG A 945 -0.93 -38.37 -22.36
CA ARG A 945 -2.00 -37.56 -22.94
C ARG A 945 -2.76 -36.74 -21.87
N PRO A 946 -3.22 -37.33 -20.75
CA PRO A 946 -3.80 -36.57 -19.64
C PRO A 946 -2.86 -35.47 -19.12
N ILE A 947 -1.59 -35.77 -18.86
CA ILE A 947 -0.61 -34.81 -18.34
C ILE A 947 -0.39 -33.65 -19.32
N LEU A 948 -0.22 -33.96 -20.63
CA LEU A 948 -0.09 -32.90 -21.63
C LEU A 948 -1.35 -32.05 -21.75
N MET A 949 -2.53 -32.67 -21.71
CA MET A 949 -3.80 -31.95 -21.79
C MET A 949 -3.99 -30.99 -20.63
N THR A 950 -3.75 -31.44 -19.40
CA THR A 950 -3.89 -30.57 -18.20
C THR A 950 -2.80 -29.51 -18.19
N SER A 951 -1.53 -29.86 -18.41
CA SER A 951 -0.43 -28.87 -18.39
C SER A 951 -0.56 -27.83 -19.49
N VAL A 952 -0.90 -28.21 -20.73
CA VAL A 952 -1.11 -27.25 -21.83
C VAL A 952 -2.35 -26.38 -21.56
N SER A 953 -3.42 -26.99 -21.02
CA SER A 953 -4.63 -26.22 -20.63
C SER A 953 -4.30 -25.17 -19.57
N THR A 954 -3.57 -25.53 -18.53
CA THR A 954 -3.15 -24.60 -17.46
C THR A 954 -2.19 -23.54 -18.00
N ILE A 955 -1.17 -23.91 -18.78
CA ILE A 955 -0.23 -22.97 -19.39
C ILE A 955 -0.97 -21.95 -20.25
N LEU A 956 -1.83 -22.39 -21.18
CA LEU A 956 -2.56 -21.47 -22.06
C LEU A 956 -3.64 -20.67 -21.33
N GLY A 957 -4.23 -21.22 -20.27
CA GLY A 957 -5.11 -20.48 -19.39
C GLY A 957 -4.39 -19.34 -18.65
N LEU A 958 -3.08 -19.43 -18.46
CA LEU A 958 -2.26 -18.42 -17.79
C LEU A 958 -1.50 -17.48 -18.77
N VAL A 959 -1.47 -17.82 -20.07
CA VAL A 959 -0.81 -16.96 -21.10
C VAL A 959 -1.37 -15.53 -21.12
N PRO A 960 -2.67 -15.27 -20.96
CA PRO A 960 -3.17 -13.90 -20.89
C PRO A 960 -2.55 -13.05 -19.77
N LEU A 961 -2.08 -13.67 -18.67
CA LEU A 961 -1.33 -12.95 -17.63
C LEU A 961 0.06 -12.50 -18.09
N VAL A 962 0.71 -13.28 -18.95
CA VAL A 962 2.06 -12.96 -19.47
C VAL A 962 2.04 -11.74 -20.38
N TYR A 963 0.97 -11.57 -21.13
CA TYR A 963 0.77 -10.45 -22.07
C TYR A 963 -0.23 -9.42 -21.53
N ALA A 964 -0.45 -9.39 -20.22
CA ALA A 964 -1.35 -8.43 -19.61
C ALA A 964 -0.90 -7.00 -19.96
N THR A 965 -1.86 -6.15 -20.28
CA THR A 965 -1.66 -4.73 -20.58
C THR A 965 -2.55 -3.89 -19.66
N GLY A 966 -2.34 -2.58 -19.64
CA GLY A 966 -3.15 -1.67 -18.83
C GLY A 966 -2.71 -1.57 -17.38
N GLU A 967 -3.60 -1.04 -16.57
CA GLU A 967 -3.35 -0.76 -15.16
C GLU A 967 -3.23 -2.05 -14.32
N GLY A 968 -2.25 -2.12 -13.42
CA GLY A 968 -1.97 -3.31 -12.60
C GLY A 968 -1.37 -4.49 -13.38
N ALA A 969 -0.81 -4.26 -14.58
CA ALA A 969 -0.30 -5.32 -15.43
C ALA A 969 1.01 -5.94 -14.93
N GLN A 970 1.91 -5.15 -14.33
CA GLN A 970 3.27 -5.59 -14.01
C GLN A 970 3.28 -6.74 -12.97
N GLY A 971 2.44 -6.66 -11.95
CA GLY A 971 2.28 -7.74 -10.98
C GLY A 971 1.74 -9.03 -11.62
N ARG A 972 0.78 -8.91 -12.54
CA ARG A 972 0.20 -10.03 -13.30
C ARG A 972 1.23 -10.69 -14.21
N ILE A 973 2.03 -9.89 -14.93
CA ILE A 973 3.11 -10.35 -15.81
C ILE A 973 4.17 -11.11 -15.00
N ALA A 974 4.61 -10.54 -13.87
CA ALA A 974 5.64 -11.18 -13.04
C ALA A 974 5.21 -12.57 -12.56
N MET A 975 3.98 -12.69 -12.06
CA MET A 975 3.41 -14.00 -11.67
C MET A 975 3.20 -14.92 -12.87
N GLY A 976 2.61 -14.41 -13.96
CA GLY A 976 2.33 -15.17 -15.17
C GLY A 976 3.58 -15.79 -15.77
N VAL A 977 4.66 -15.01 -15.94
CA VAL A 977 5.94 -15.48 -16.50
C VAL A 977 6.59 -16.54 -15.60
N ALA A 978 6.58 -16.33 -14.28
CA ALA A 978 7.13 -17.31 -13.34
C ALA A 978 6.39 -18.65 -13.45
N VAL A 979 5.05 -18.63 -13.45
CA VAL A 979 4.24 -19.85 -13.50
C VAL A 979 4.29 -20.52 -14.87
N VAL A 980 4.10 -19.79 -15.95
CA VAL A 980 4.13 -20.34 -17.32
C VAL A 980 5.51 -20.90 -17.65
N GLY A 981 6.59 -20.14 -17.34
CA GLY A 981 7.96 -20.57 -17.57
C GLY A 981 8.31 -21.84 -16.78
N GLY A 982 7.95 -21.87 -15.49
CA GLY A 982 8.14 -23.04 -14.64
C GLY A 982 7.36 -24.25 -15.10
N MET A 983 6.10 -24.09 -15.48
CA MET A 983 5.24 -25.14 -16.00
C MET A 983 5.76 -25.72 -17.33
N LEU A 984 6.20 -24.88 -18.25
CA LEU A 984 6.74 -25.34 -19.56
C LEU A 984 7.94 -26.25 -19.36
N VAL A 985 8.94 -25.78 -18.61
CA VAL A 985 10.17 -26.57 -18.38
C VAL A 985 9.89 -27.82 -17.56
N SER A 986 9.12 -27.68 -16.48
CA SER A 986 8.83 -28.83 -15.61
C SER A 986 7.98 -29.90 -16.28
N THR A 987 6.96 -29.54 -17.07
CA THR A 987 6.11 -30.50 -17.75
C THR A 987 6.95 -31.40 -18.67
N PHE A 988 7.85 -30.79 -19.45
CA PHE A 988 8.72 -31.56 -20.33
C PHE A 988 9.69 -32.46 -19.55
N LEU A 989 10.37 -31.92 -18.54
CA LEU A 989 11.39 -32.69 -17.79
C LEU A 989 10.77 -33.73 -16.86
N THR A 990 9.61 -33.48 -16.29
CA THR A 990 8.89 -34.41 -15.39
C THR A 990 8.57 -35.72 -16.09
N LEU A 991 8.21 -35.69 -17.36
CA LEU A 991 7.91 -36.90 -18.16
C LEU A 991 9.10 -37.87 -18.27
N PHE A 992 10.33 -37.41 -18.09
CA PHE A 992 11.55 -38.26 -18.14
C PHE A 992 12.18 -38.46 -16.76
N ILE A 993 12.26 -37.38 -15.95
CA ILE A 993 13.00 -37.43 -14.69
C ILE A 993 12.22 -38.18 -13.61
N VAL A 994 10.91 -38.02 -13.51
CA VAL A 994 10.10 -38.70 -12.49
C VAL A 994 10.14 -40.25 -12.73
N PRO A 995 9.94 -40.77 -13.94
CA PRO A 995 10.11 -42.21 -14.22
C PRO A 995 11.52 -42.73 -13.88
N ALA A 996 12.56 -41.96 -14.20
CA ALA A 996 13.92 -42.35 -13.87
C ALA A 996 14.17 -42.35 -12.34
N MET A 997 13.76 -41.33 -11.63
CA MET A 997 13.91 -41.27 -10.17
C MET A 997 13.08 -42.30 -9.45
N TYR A 998 11.86 -42.60 -9.94
CA TYR A 998 11.05 -43.71 -9.44
C TYR A 998 11.79 -45.03 -9.54
N SER A 999 12.46 -45.28 -10.65
CA SER A 999 13.25 -46.53 -10.86
C SER A 999 14.49 -46.60 -9.96
N PHE A 1000 14.98 -45.49 -9.36
CA PHE A 1000 16.09 -45.45 -8.39
C PHE A 1000 15.64 -45.56 -6.94
N ILE A 1001 14.56 -44.86 -6.58
CA ILE A 1001 14.19 -44.62 -5.20
C ILE A 1001 13.08 -45.56 -4.73
N SER A 1002 12.07 -45.84 -5.58
CA SER A 1002 10.90 -46.62 -5.19
C SER A 1002 11.25 -48.08 -4.92
N THR A 1003 10.54 -48.69 -3.97
CA THR A 1003 10.71 -50.09 -3.58
C THR A 1003 9.77 -51.00 -4.38
N ASN A 1004 10.20 -52.21 -4.69
CA ASN A 1004 9.34 -53.22 -5.26
C ASN A 1004 8.22 -53.61 -4.28
N ARG A 1005 6.99 -53.21 -4.58
CA ARG A 1005 5.80 -53.63 -3.83
C ARG A 1005 5.43 -55.06 -4.27
N LYS A 1006 5.98 -56.06 -3.59
CA LYS A 1006 5.47 -57.41 -3.74
C LYS A 1006 4.13 -57.49 -3.04
N LYS A 1007 3.10 -57.96 -3.74
CA LYS A 1007 1.81 -58.30 -3.15
C LYS A 1007 2.10 -59.33 -2.04
N ASN A 1008 1.89 -58.97 -0.76
CA ASN A 1008 1.68 -59.98 0.26
C ASN A 1008 0.33 -60.62 -0.07
N ILE A 1009 0.38 -61.66 -0.85
CA ILE A 1009 -0.70 -62.62 -0.97
C ILE A 1009 -0.64 -63.43 0.34
N THR A 1010 -1.25 -62.94 1.34
CA THR A 1010 -1.65 -63.71 2.48
C THR A 1010 -3.17 -63.61 2.58
N GLU A 1011 -3.81 -64.75 2.16
CA GLU A 1011 -5.12 -65.31 2.50
C GLU A 1011 -6.28 -64.40 2.83
#